data_9176c3e98595b8d3f4998d1679217cff
#
_entry.id   9176c3e98595b8d3f4998d1679217cff
#
_cell.length_a   1.000
_cell.length_b   1.000
_cell.length_c   1.000
_cell.angle_alpha   90.00
_cell.angle_beta   90.00
_cell.angle_gamma   90.00
#
_symmetry.space_group_name_H-M   'P 1'
#
loop_
_entity.id
_entity.type
_entity.pdbx_description
1 polymer ?
#
loop_
_entity_poly.entity_id
_entity_poly.type
_entity_poly.pdbx_seq_one_letter_code
_entity_poly.pdbx_strand_id
1 'polypeptide(L)'
;MNWTDIFIRRPVLSMVVSALVLIFGLKAIGSLPVNQYPQTQNAIVTITTAYYGADPETIAGFITQPLEASIAQAQGIDYLSSTSVSGVSTIIATLKLNYDSNAALTQIQTQISAVKNQLPPQAQQPILTVQVGQSTAAMYMGFYSDEIPNNAITDYLLRVVKPKLDSVEGVQNAEITGGRKFALRAWLDREKMAGLGVGADDVYNALAANNYLSAVGSTKGDMVAVDLVAGTDLHTLDEFRRLVVKKDGVNIVYLEQVATVTLGSEDYNTNVAFSGKRSVFIAIKVAPQANLLDVAQRVREVVPDIQKQLPIGMTGKIVYDSTKFITSSIDEVVSTLLEALVIVTVVIYLFLGSARAVAVPVIAMPLSLIGTFFLMQVLGYSINLLTLLALVLAIGLVVDDAIIVVENVDRHMKEGKSPLEASLIAARELGGPILAMTVVLIAVYIPIGFQGGLTGALFTEFAFTLASAVAVSGLIALTLSPMMCSRIFTEEQEASSFVQKIDRIFDKVHHSYQSTLRELLSTWQVIIVMGVILLGGVAYLYATARAELAPTEDQGIVLMQASGPPNSTVNQMQTYADQIYAIAAAEPEYEQAFQITSPTSSFGGILLKDWGERNRNATKFQEDMQQKWNTIAGARVAAFQFPALPGAQGLPVQVVINTTESYAQLNEVSQAVLDKARRSGNFFFVDSDLKIDKPQDVLEIDREKVAALGMTQQQVGASLSAALGGGFVNYFSVAGRSYRVIPQVKQVDRLNPDQILDYYIRTPSGAMVQARTIATIKQRVVPQSINHFQQLNSATISGVSTPFISQADLLEFMRQTLKEVAPNGYSMDYAGPSRQFMAESGGFLVTMFFAILIVFLVLAAQFESFRDPIVILVSVPLALFGALIFINLGFTTLNVYTQVGLVTLMGLISKHGILIVEFANELQEAGRSKLDAIVEASSVRLRPILMTTAAMVLGVLPLVIASGAGAAGRQSMGIVIFTGLSIGTLFTLFVVPAMYLFIGADHHARKFKQE
;
A
#
# COMPACT_ATOMS: atom_id res chain seq x y z
N MET A 1 -9.91 -15.33 51.43
CA MET A 1 -9.55 -16.25 50.32
C MET A 1 -9.33 -15.37 49.10
N ASN A 2 -8.12 -15.33 48.62
CA ASN A 2 -7.84 -14.59 47.37
C ASN A 2 -8.53 -15.31 46.23
N TRP A 3 -8.99 -14.60 45.22
CA TRP A 3 -9.70 -15.16 44.06
C TRP A 3 -8.85 -16.23 43.31
N THR A 4 -7.53 -16.13 43.31
CA THR A 4 -6.58 -17.08 42.73
C THR A 4 -6.59 -18.43 43.45
N ASP A 5 -6.81 -18.45 44.77
CA ASP A 5 -6.87 -19.68 45.56
C ASP A 5 -7.98 -20.65 45.07
N ILE A 6 -9.09 -20.09 44.52
CA ILE A 6 -10.22 -20.84 44.02
C ILE A 6 -9.80 -21.76 42.87
N PHE A 7 -9.00 -21.24 41.93
CA PHE A 7 -8.55 -21.98 40.75
C PHE A 7 -7.53 -23.08 41.09
N ILE A 8 -6.67 -22.84 42.09
CA ILE A 8 -5.68 -23.85 42.55
C ILE A 8 -6.36 -24.97 43.29
N ARG A 9 -7.32 -24.65 44.16
CA ARG A 9 -8.08 -25.65 44.94
C ARG A 9 -9.13 -26.41 44.14
N ARG A 10 -9.61 -25.84 43.02
CA ARG A 10 -10.58 -26.41 42.10
C ARG A 10 -9.99 -26.60 40.70
N PRO A 11 -9.13 -27.61 40.49
CA PRO A 11 -8.40 -27.77 39.23
C PRO A 11 -9.32 -27.93 38.03
N VAL A 12 -10.49 -28.57 38.20
CA VAL A 12 -11.48 -28.74 37.12
C VAL A 12 -12.02 -27.39 36.66
N LEU A 13 -12.23 -26.42 37.56
CA LEU A 13 -12.65 -25.07 37.18
C LEU A 13 -11.59 -24.36 36.31
N SER A 14 -10.34 -24.46 36.70
CA SER A 14 -9.22 -23.90 35.91
C SER A 14 -9.12 -24.55 34.53
N MET A 15 -9.24 -25.87 34.42
CA MET A 15 -9.24 -26.58 33.15
C MET A 15 -10.44 -26.21 32.28
N VAL A 16 -11.64 -26.04 32.85
CA VAL A 16 -12.85 -25.66 32.11
C VAL A 16 -12.69 -24.23 31.54
N VAL A 17 -12.18 -23.27 32.33
CA VAL A 17 -11.92 -21.90 31.83
C VAL A 17 -10.91 -21.94 30.69
N SER A 18 -9.81 -22.68 30.84
CA SER A 18 -8.81 -22.85 29.78
C SER A 18 -9.37 -23.53 28.53
N ALA A 19 -10.22 -24.55 28.70
CA ALA A 19 -10.89 -25.21 27.56
C ALA A 19 -11.87 -24.27 26.84
N LEU A 20 -12.59 -23.39 27.55
CA LEU A 20 -13.44 -22.38 26.95
C LEU A 20 -12.63 -21.38 26.13
N VAL A 21 -11.49 -20.89 26.65
CA VAL A 21 -10.57 -20.02 25.92
C VAL A 21 -10.09 -20.71 24.63
N LEU A 22 -9.72 -21.99 24.71
CA LEU A 22 -9.30 -22.79 23.56
C LEU A 22 -10.42 -22.92 22.51
N ILE A 23 -11.63 -23.27 22.92
CA ILE A 23 -12.77 -23.52 22.02
C ILE A 23 -13.17 -22.22 21.31
N PHE A 24 -13.31 -21.12 22.06
CA PHE A 24 -13.66 -19.83 21.45
C PHE A 24 -12.55 -19.31 20.54
N GLY A 25 -11.29 -19.47 20.92
CA GLY A 25 -10.17 -19.09 20.09
C GLY A 25 -10.08 -19.89 18.79
N LEU A 26 -10.21 -21.21 18.84
CA LEU A 26 -10.23 -22.05 17.64
C LEU A 26 -11.41 -21.74 16.70
N LYS A 27 -12.59 -21.45 17.27
CA LYS A 27 -13.73 -21.00 16.48
C LYS A 27 -13.44 -19.66 15.81
N ALA A 28 -12.81 -18.72 16.52
CA ALA A 28 -12.46 -17.42 16.01
C ALA A 28 -11.47 -17.52 14.84
N ILE A 29 -10.44 -18.36 14.90
CA ILE A 29 -9.48 -18.58 13.80
C ILE A 29 -10.21 -18.95 12.51
N GLY A 30 -11.22 -19.82 12.56
CA GLY A 30 -11.97 -20.24 11.38
C GLY A 30 -13.00 -19.22 10.85
N SER A 31 -13.26 -18.13 11.57
CA SER A 31 -14.28 -17.14 11.20
C SER A 31 -13.73 -15.73 10.96
N LEU A 32 -12.49 -15.46 11.37
CA LEU A 32 -11.85 -14.16 11.12
C LEU A 32 -11.49 -14.00 9.64
N PRO A 33 -11.73 -12.81 9.06
CA PRO A 33 -11.28 -12.51 7.70
C PRO A 33 -9.75 -12.50 7.65
N VAL A 34 -9.19 -12.97 6.54
CA VAL A 34 -7.75 -12.97 6.29
C VAL A 34 -7.43 -11.92 5.21
N ASN A 35 -6.61 -10.94 5.56
CA ASN A 35 -6.24 -9.82 4.70
C ASN A 35 -4.71 -9.64 4.68
N GLN A 36 -4.19 -8.84 3.74
CA GLN A 36 -2.78 -8.45 3.78
C GLN A 36 -2.50 -7.46 4.93
N TYR A 37 -3.32 -6.42 5.02
CA TYR A 37 -3.28 -5.36 6.03
C TYR A 37 -4.68 -5.13 6.61
N PRO A 38 -4.79 -4.44 7.76
CA PRO A 38 -6.07 -3.92 8.23
C PRO A 38 -6.80 -3.14 7.16
N GLN A 39 -8.12 -3.21 7.14
CA GLN A 39 -8.92 -2.50 6.14
C GLN A 39 -8.79 -0.99 6.34
N THR A 40 -8.26 -0.31 5.33
CA THR A 40 -8.19 1.15 5.29
C THR A 40 -8.99 1.65 4.09
N GLN A 41 -9.80 2.68 4.28
CA GLN A 41 -10.51 3.32 3.19
C GLN A 41 -9.68 4.47 2.63
N ASN A 42 -8.71 4.13 1.78
CA ASN A 42 -8.03 5.09 0.91
C ASN A 42 -8.78 5.12 -0.41
N ALA A 43 -9.58 6.14 -0.65
CA ALA A 43 -10.37 6.24 -1.86
C ALA A 43 -9.83 7.32 -2.79
N ILE A 44 -9.85 7.03 -4.07
CA ILE A 44 -9.50 7.95 -5.15
C ILE A 44 -10.69 8.00 -6.11
N VAL A 45 -11.14 9.19 -6.43
CA VAL A 45 -12.16 9.43 -7.43
C VAL A 45 -11.49 9.98 -8.67
N THR A 46 -11.52 9.24 -9.75
CA THR A 46 -11.00 9.66 -11.06
C THR A 46 -12.16 10.12 -11.94
N ILE A 47 -12.06 11.35 -12.46
CA ILE A 47 -13.01 11.95 -13.37
C ILE A 47 -12.34 12.10 -14.73
N THR A 48 -12.86 11.39 -15.73
CA THR A 48 -12.32 11.41 -17.09
C THR A 48 -13.34 12.04 -18.04
N THR A 49 -12.92 13.04 -18.79
CA THR A 49 -13.75 13.72 -19.79
C THR A 49 -13.02 13.76 -21.13
N ALA A 50 -13.61 13.16 -22.14
CA ALA A 50 -13.04 13.15 -23.49
C ALA A 50 -13.59 14.29 -24.35
N TYR A 51 -12.71 14.96 -25.08
CA TYR A 51 -13.02 15.91 -26.13
C TYR A 51 -12.10 15.67 -27.32
N TYR A 52 -12.49 14.75 -28.17
CA TYR A 52 -11.64 14.25 -29.24
C TYR A 52 -11.19 15.36 -30.19
N GLY A 53 -9.89 15.40 -30.49
CA GLY A 53 -9.29 16.37 -31.40
C GLY A 53 -8.87 17.69 -30.74
N ALA A 54 -9.24 17.96 -29.48
CA ALA A 54 -8.82 19.16 -28.79
C ALA A 54 -7.37 19.03 -28.28
N ASP A 55 -6.65 20.16 -28.29
CA ASP A 55 -5.29 20.24 -27.74
C ASP A 55 -5.27 20.37 -26.20
N PRO A 56 -4.15 20.15 -25.53
CA PRO A 56 -4.07 20.20 -24.06
C PRO A 56 -4.50 21.53 -23.44
N GLU A 57 -4.19 22.68 -24.09
CA GLU A 57 -4.56 24.02 -23.62
C GLU A 57 -6.09 24.20 -23.64
N THR A 58 -6.74 23.79 -24.73
CA THR A 58 -8.21 23.80 -24.86
C THR A 58 -8.86 22.90 -23.81
N ILE A 59 -8.34 21.69 -23.61
CA ILE A 59 -8.82 20.77 -22.58
C ILE A 59 -8.68 21.39 -21.19
N ALA A 60 -7.51 21.94 -20.87
CA ALA A 60 -7.25 22.54 -19.56
C ALA A 60 -8.21 23.72 -19.28
N GLY A 61 -8.36 24.65 -20.24
CA GLY A 61 -9.15 25.86 -20.01
C GLY A 61 -10.67 25.63 -20.02
N PHE A 62 -11.18 24.80 -20.93
CA PHE A 62 -12.63 24.66 -21.13
C PHE A 62 -13.26 23.44 -20.46
N ILE A 63 -12.45 22.47 -20.01
CA ILE A 63 -12.96 21.25 -19.36
C ILE A 63 -12.38 21.10 -17.97
N THR A 64 -11.06 21.06 -17.84
CA THR A 64 -10.39 20.74 -16.58
C THR A 64 -10.62 21.80 -15.52
N GLN A 65 -10.35 23.06 -15.80
CA GLN A 65 -10.50 24.18 -14.84
C GLN A 65 -11.93 24.34 -14.30
N PRO A 66 -13.01 24.37 -15.14
CA PRO A 66 -14.37 24.46 -14.63
C PRO A 66 -14.75 23.27 -13.73
N LEU A 67 -14.31 22.05 -14.10
CA LEU A 67 -14.56 20.86 -13.30
C LEU A 67 -13.78 20.89 -11.98
N GLU A 68 -12.48 21.23 -11.99
CA GLU A 68 -11.66 21.34 -10.78
C GLU A 68 -12.22 22.35 -9.79
N ALA A 69 -12.58 23.56 -10.27
CA ALA A 69 -13.11 24.61 -9.43
C ALA A 69 -14.41 24.18 -8.72
N SER A 70 -15.24 23.40 -9.38
CA SER A 70 -16.46 22.87 -8.81
C SER A 70 -16.19 21.68 -7.87
N ILE A 71 -15.40 20.72 -8.29
CA ILE A 71 -15.07 19.51 -7.51
C ILE A 71 -14.36 19.87 -6.20
N ALA A 72 -13.51 20.90 -6.21
CA ALA A 72 -12.80 21.36 -5.01
C ALA A 72 -13.73 21.79 -3.85
N GLN A 73 -15.01 22.06 -4.13
CA GLN A 73 -16.01 22.39 -3.10
C GLN A 73 -16.58 21.16 -2.37
N ALA A 74 -16.32 19.95 -2.89
CA ALA A 74 -16.77 18.72 -2.24
C ALA A 74 -15.95 18.45 -0.97
N GLN A 75 -16.62 17.96 0.07
CA GLN A 75 -15.96 17.63 1.34
C GLN A 75 -15.21 16.29 1.24
N GLY A 76 -14.22 16.12 2.10
CA GLY A 76 -13.47 14.87 2.23
C GLY A 76 -12.32 14.70 1.26
N ILE A 77 -12.09 15.66 0.36
CA ILE A 77 -10.92 15.68 -0.53
C ILE A 77 -9.68 16.10 0.28
N ASP A 78 -8.60 15.33 0.16
CA ASP A 78 -7.28 15.69 0.68
C ASP A 78 -6.57 16.59 -0.33
N TYR A 79 -6.47 16.15 -1.58
CA TYR A 79 -5.92 16.97 -2.66
C TYR A 79 -6.50 16.60 -4.02
N LEU A 80 -6.44 17.58 -4.92
CA LEU A 80 -6.81 17.44 -6.33
C LEU A 80 -5.55 17.51 -7.20
N SER A 81 -5.45 16.59 -8.14
CA SER A 81 -4.49 16.69 -9.25
C SER A 81 -5.21 16.49 -10.56
N SER A 82 -4.73 17.13 -11.62
CA SER A 82 -5.28 16.93 -12.95
C SER A 82 -4.20 16.89 -14.00
N THR A 83 -4.54 16.22 -15.09
CA THR A 83 -3.71 16.11 -16.29
C THR A 83 -4.59 16.34 -17.52
N SER A 84 -4.27 17.34 -18.31
CA SER A 84 -4.89 17.61 -19.58
C SER A 84 -3.95 17.23 -20.71
N VAL A 85 -4.33 16.25 -21.51
CA VAL A 85 -3.61 15.80 -22.70
C VAL A 85 -4.47 16.02 -23.94
N SER A 86 -3.92 15.80 -25.14
CA SER A 86 -4.72 15.89 -26.36
C SER A 86 -5.94 14.98 -26.30
N GLY A 87 -7.13 15.54 -26.34
CA GLY A 87 -8.41 14.85 -26.39
C GLY A 87 -8.98 14.38 -25.05
N VAL A 88 -8.27 14.48 -23.93
CA VAL A 88 -8.73 13.95 -22.65
C VAL A 88 -8.31 14.81 -21.46
N SER A 89 -9.27 15.09 -20.58
CA SER A 89 -9.06 15.61 -19.22
C SER A 89 -9.18 14.47 -18.20
N THR A 90 -8.23 14.36 -17.31
CA THR A 90 -8.27 13.44 -16.17
C THR A 90 -8.07 14.24 -14.88
N ILE A 91 -9.04 14.21 -13.99
CA ILE A 91 -8.97 14.83 -12.67
C ILE A 91 -9.00 13.72 -11.64
N ILE A 92 -8.07 13.77 -10.68
CA ILE A 92 -7.95 12.81 -9.61
C ILE A 92 -8.19 13.53 -8.29
N ALA A 93 -9.28 13.18 -7.62
CA ALA A 93 -9.59 13.61 -6.27
C ALA A 93 -9.17 12.51 -5.28
N THR A 94 -8.09 12.72 -4.55
CA THR A 94 -7.67 11.83 -3.47
C THR A 94 -8.41 12.22 -2.21
N LEU A 95 -9.12 11.25 -1.60
CA LEU A 95 -9.90 11.49 -0.40
C LEU A 95 -9.04 11.34 0.86
N LYS A 96 -9.47 12.00 1.93
CA LYS A 96 -8.88 11.81 3.26
C LYS A 96 -9.04 10.37 3.70
N LEU A 97 -8.05 9.87 4.41
CA LEU A 97 -8.04 8.50 4.94
C LEU A 97 -9.33 8.23 5.77
N ASN A 98 -9.95 7.09 5.51
CA ASN A 98 -11.18 6.63 6.18
C ASN A 98 -12.40 7.57 6.00
N TYR A 99 -12.38 8.46 5.00
CA TYR A 99 -13.57 9.24 4.64
C TYR A 99 -14.55 8.37 3.82
N ASP A 100 -15.85 8.54 4.04
CA ASP A 100 -16.87 7.80 3.29
C ASP A 100 -16.81 8.14 1.78
N SER A 101 -16.34 7.16 1.01
CA SER A 101 -16.17 7.30 -0.44
C SER A 101 -17.50 7.50 -1.19
N ASN A 102 -18.62 6.97 -0.67
CA ASN A 102 -19.93 7.12 -1.29
C ASN A 102 -20.49 8.53 -1.06
N ALA A 103 -20.30 9.08 0.13
CA ALA A 103 -20.65 10.47 0.44
C ALA A 103 -19.85 11.44 -0.44
N ALA A 104 -18.53 11.22 -0.57
CA ALA A 104 -17.67 12.03 -1.43
C ALA A 104 -18.08 11.94 -2.91
N LEU A 105 -18.34 10.72 -3.41
CA LEU A 105 -18.80 10.49 -4.79
C LEU A 105 -20.09 11.26 -5.08
N THR A 106 -21.07 11.20 -4.19
CA THR A 106 -22.35 11.90 -4.33
C THR A 106 -22.16 13.41 -4.41
N GLN A 107 -21.30 13.97 -3.57
CA GLN A 107 -20.98 15.40 -3.61
C GLN A 107 -20.25 15.79 -4.89
N ILE A 108 -19.22 15.04 -5.28
CA ILE A 108 -18.47 15.27 -6.53
C ILE A 108 -19.41 15.21 -7.74
N GLN A 109 -20.33 14.23 -7.79
CA GLN A 109 -21.31 14.13 -8.86
C GLN A 109 -22.27 15.32 -8.90
N THR A 110 -22.68 15.82 -7.74
CA THR A 110 -23.50 17.03 -7.63
C THR A 110 -22.76 18.25 -8.17
N GLN A 111 -21.50 18.41 -7.80
CA GLN A 111 -20.67 19.52 -8.26
C GLN A 111 -20.43 19.46 -9.78
N ILE A 112 -20.14 18.28 -10.34
CA ILE A 112 -19.99 18.09 -11.80
C ILE A 112 -21.31 18.46 -12.52
N SER A 113 -22.45 18.05 -11.97
CA SER A 113 -23.77 18.35 -12.56
C SER A 113 -24.05 19.85 -12.60
N ALA A 114 -23.56 20.61 -11.62
CA ALA A 114 -23.74 22.06 -11.55
C ALA A 114 -23.02 22.82 -12.68
N VAL A 115 -21.89 22.28 -13.17
CA VAL A 115 -21.07 22.92 -14.22
C VAL A 115 -21.21 22.28 -15.59
N LYS A 116 -22.01 21.21 -15.71
CA LYS A 116 -22.17 20.47 -16.97
C LYS A 116 -22.51 21.35 -18.17
N ASN A 117 -23.35 22.37 -17.98
CA ASN A 117 -23.79 23.29 -19.04
C ASN A 117 -22.69 24.30 -19.45
N GLN A 118 -21.58 24.40 -18.73
CA GLN A 118 -20.44 25.24 -19.05
C GLN A 118 -19.44 24.54 -19.96
N LEU A 119 -19.52 23.21 -20.07
CA LEU A 119 -18.65 22.42 -20.91
C LEU A 119 -19.01 22.56 -22.39
N PRO A 120 -18.02 22.46 -23.30
CA PRO A 120 -18.33 22.48 -24.75
C PRO A 120 -19.33 21.40 -25.15
N PRO A 121 -20.30 21.69 -26.02
CA PRO A 121 -21.33 20.69 -26.40
C PRO A 121 -20.77 19.41 -27.03
N GLN A 122 -19.62 19.49 -27.67
CA GLN A 122 -18.95 18.34 -28.29
C GLN A 122 -18.13 17.48 -27.29
N ALA A 123 -17.92 17.99 -26.09
CA ALA A 123 -17.24 17.21 -25.04
C ALA A 123 -18.15 16.06 -24.57
N GLN A 124 -17.54 14.91 -24.33
CA GLN A 124 -18.23 13.76 -23.74
C GLN A 124 -18.61 14.07 -22.28
N GLN A 125 -19.62 13.39 -21.78
CA GLN A 125 -19.97 13.53 -20.36
C GLN A 125 -18.84 13.01 -19.47
N PRO A 126 -18.53 13.71 -18.35
CA PRO A 126 -17.56 13.23 -17.38
C PRO A 126 -17.94 11.84 -16.84
N ILE A 127 -16.99 10.92 -16.88
CA ILE A 127 -17.13 9.57 -16.33
C ILE A 127 -16.38 9.54 -14.99
N LEU A 128 -17.07 9.13 -13.93
CA LEU A 128 -16.52 8.99 -12.61
C LEU A 128 -16.19 7.53 -12.32
N THR A 129 -15.00 7.29 -11.81
CA THR A 129 -14.57 5.97 -11.34
C THR A 129 -14.06 6.10 -9.92
N VAL A 130 -14.60 5.33 -9.00
CA VAL A 130 -14.12 5.26 -7.61
C VAL A 130 -13.26 4.03 -7.44
N GLN A 131 -12.10 4.23 -6.84
CA GLN A 131 -11.19 3.16 -6.46
C GLN A 131 -10.94 3.27 -4.96
N VAL A 132 -11.23 2.21 -4.20
CA VAL A 132 -11.02 2.13 -2.76
C VAL A 132 -9.99 1.05 -2.46
N GLY A 133 -9.04 1.32 -1.57
CA GLY A 133 -8.02 0.38 -1.16
C GLY A 133 -6.84 0.28 -2.14
N GLN A 134 -6.38 -0.92 -2.43
CA GLN A 134 -5.23 -1.13 -3.33
C GLN A 134 -5.54 -0.67 -4.76
N SER A 135 -4.60 0.04 -5.35
CA SER A 135 -4.74 0.61 -6.70
C SER A 135 -4.67 -0.42 -7.82
N THR A 136 -4.17 -1.61 -7.53
CA THR A 136 -3.99 -2.69 -8.50
C THR A 136 -5.14 -3.68 -8.45
N ALA A 137 -5.48 -4.26 -9.60
CA ALA A 137 -6.41 -5.38 -9.62
C ALA A 137 -5.86 -6.56 -8.82
N ALA A 138 -6.75 -7.29 -8.17
CA ALA A 138 -6.38 -8.49 -7.42
C ALA A 138 -5.74 -9.54 -8.32
N MET A 139 -6.21 -9.60 -9.57
CA MET A 139 -5.80 -10.60 -10.53
C MET A 139 -5.91 -10.03 -11.94
N TYR A 140 -4.96 -10.39 -12.82
CA TYR A 140 -5.06 -10.15 -14.26
C TYR A 140 -5.14 -11.48 -14.99
N MET A 141 -6.10 -11.60 -15.88
CA MET A 141 -6.17 -12.70 -16.82
C MET A 141 -5.78 -12.21 -18.22
N GLY A 142 -4.89 -12.91 -18.90
CA GLY A 142 -4.45 -12.61 -20.27
C GLY A 142 -5.06 -13.59 -21.26
N PHE A 143 -5.59 -13.05 -22.36
CA PHE A 143 -6.19 -13.80 -23.45
C PHE A 143 -5.48 -13.46 -24.75
N TYR A 144 -4.99 -14.46 -25.44
CA TYR A 144 -4.25 -14.30 -26.70
C TYR A 144 -4.57 -15.40 -27.70
N SER A 145 -4.35 -15.09 -28.97
CA SER A 145 -4.48 -16.03 -30.07
C SER A 145 -3.57 -15.59 -31.21
N ASP A 146 -2.98 -16.56 -31.92
CA ASP A 146 -2.21 -16.31 -33.14
C ASP A 146 -3.13 -16.26 -34.39
N GLU A 147 -4.38 -16.76 -34.30
CA GLU A 147 -5.35 -16.87 -35.40
C GLU A 147 -6.49 -15.86 -35.31
N ILE A 148 -6.98 -15.56 -34.09
CA ILE A 148 -8.15 -14.73 -33.85
C ILE A 148 -7.70 -13.26 -33.66
N PRO A 149 -8.25 -12.30 -34.42
CA PRO A 149 -7.87 -10.90 -34.27
C PRO A 149 -8.35 -10.31 -32.94
N ASN A 150 -7.62 -9.34 -32.41
CA ASN A 150 -7.81 -8.75 -31.10
C ASN A 150 -9.25 -8.20 -30.85
N ASN A 151 -9.89 -7.64 -31.88
CA ASN A 151 -11.27 -7.16 -31.77
C ASN A 151 -12.28 -8.30 -31.60
N ALA A 152 -12.06 -9.46 -32.23
CA ALA A 152 -12.90 -10.64 -32.01
C ALA A 152 -12.65 -11.27 -30.64
N ILE A 153 -11.38 -11.32 -30.18
CA ILE A 153 -11.06 -11.70 -28.79
C ILE A 153 -11.82 -10.79 -27.82
N THR A 154 -11.70 -9.48 -28.01
CA THR A 154 -12.34 -8.49 -27.12
C THR A 154 -13.88 -8.67 -27.10
N ASP A 155 -14.50 -8.87 -28.24
CA ASP A 155 -15.95 -9.07 -28.32
C ASP A 155 -16.38 -10.35 -27.59
N TYR A 156 -15.65 -11.44 -27.76
CA TYR A 156 -15.89 -12.68 -27.03
C TYR A 156 -15.75 -12.48 -25.51
N LEU A 157 -14.71 -11.78 -25.08
CA LEU A 157 -14.51 -11.47 -23.66
C LEU A 157 -15.65 -10.64 -23.09
N LEU A 158 -16.12 -9.63 -23.83
CA LEU A 158 -17.25 -8.78 -23.43
C LEU A 158 -18.58 -9.55 -23.34
N ARG A 159 -18.79 -10.54 -24.22
CA ARG A 159 -20.05 -11.30 -24.27
C ARG A 159 -20.08 -12.47 -23.31
N VAL A 160 -18.97 -13.17 -23.12
CA VAL A 160 -18.93 -14.48 -22.45
C VAL A 160 -18.16 -14.43 -21.15
N VAL A 161 -16.93 -13.93 -21.18
CA VAL A 161 -16.01 -14.05 -20.04
C VAL A 161 -16.29 -13.00 -18.98
N LYS A 162 -16.40 -11.73 -19.37
CA LYS A 162 -16.66 -10.63 -18.43
C LYS A 162 -17.92 -10.83 -17.59
N PRO A 163 -19.11 -11.17 -18.16
CA PRO A 163 -20.30 -11.39 -17.34
C PRO A 163 -20.15 -12.51 -16.30
N LYS A 164 -19.39 -13.56 -16.63
CA LYS A 164 -19.11 -14.64 -15.68
C LYS A 164 -18.23 -14.19 -14.53
N LEU A 165 -17.20 -13.41 -14.81
CA LEU A 165 -16.31 -12.86 -13.79
C LEU A 165 -17.03 -11.80 -12.95
N ASP A 166 -17.84 -10.94 -13.56
CA ASP A 166 -18.64 -9.94 -12.83
C ASP A 166 -19.70 -10.59 -11.90
N SER A 167 -20.16 -11.81 -12.21
CA SER A 167 -21.12 -12.54 -11.38
C SER A 167 -20.50 -13.24 -10.17
N VAL A 168 -19.18 -13.30 -10.07
CA VAL A 168 -18.51 -13.90 -8.92
C VAL A 168 -18.69 -13.00 -7.70
N GLU A 169 -19.20 -13.57 -6.62
CA GLU A 169 -19.46 -12.84 -5.38
C GLU A 169 -18.19 -12.18 -4.84
N GLY A 170 -18.26 -10.87 -4.61
CA GLY A 170 -17.14 -10.06 -4.13
C GLY A 170 -16.30 -9.43 -5.24
N VAL A 171 -16.52 -9.75 -6.51
CA VAL A 171 -15.93 -9.02 -7.64
C VAL A 171 -16.69 -7.70 -7.82
N GLN A 172 -15.97 -6.59 -7.81
CA GLN A 172 -16.52 -5.28 -8.09
C GLN A 172 -16.73 -5.07 -9.59
N ASN A 173 -15.73 -5.40 -10.38
CA ASN A 173 -15.70 -5.24 -11.83
C ASN A 173 -14.57 -6.06 -12.45
N ALA A 174 -14.85 -6.69 -13.57
CA ALA A 174 -13.87 -7.29 -14.48
C ALA A 174 -13.62 -6.34 -15.66
N GLU A 175 -12.55 -5.55 -15.59
CA GLU A 175 -12.24 -4.49 -16.56
C GLU A 175 -11.33 -5.00 -17.68
N ILE A 176 -11.75 -4.79 -18.93
CA ILE A 176 -10.93 -5.19 -20.09
C ILE A 176 -9.91 -4.09 -20.41
N THR A 177 -8.63 -4.44 -20.43
CA THR A 177 -7.51 -3.57 -20.78
C THR A 177 -6.83 -4.04 -22.06
N GLY A 178 -6.51 -3.11 -22.97
CA GLY A 178 -5.89 -3.43 -24.27
C GLY A 178 -6.84 -4.11 -25.26
N GLY A 179 -8.11 -4.20 -24.90
CA GLY A 179 -9.14 -4.71 -25.79
C GLY A 179 -9.48 -3.71 -26.90
N ARG A 180 -9.72 -4.24 -28.07
CA ARG A 180 -10.16 -3.46 -29.26
C ARG A 180 -11.63 -3.73 -29.52
N LYS A 181 -12.51 -2.91 -28.95
CA LYS A 181 -13.94 -3.01 -29.25
C LYS A 181 -14.21 -2.79 -30.72
N PHE A 182 -15.17 -3.52 -31.29
CA PHE A 182 -15.59 -3.29 -32.66
C PHE A 182 -16.13 -1.86 -32.84
N ALA A 183 -15.83 -1.32 -34.00
CA ALA A 183 -16.47 -0.10 -34.50
C ALA A 183 -16.63 -0.21 -36.00
N LEU A 184 -17.71 0.34 -36.50
CA LEU A 184 -17.84 0.55 -37.93
C LEU A 184 -16.95 1.72 -38.33
N ARG A 185 -15.96 1.45 -39.17
CA ARG A 185 -15.02 2.43 -39.70
C ARG A 185 -15.39 2.80 -41.12
N ALA A 186 -15.70 4.07 -41.36
CA ALA A 186 -15.80 4.63 -42.66
C ALA A 186 -14.51 5.40 -43.00
N TRP A 187 -13.58 4.73 -43.68
CA TRP A 187 -12.30 5.30 -44.08
C TRP A 187 -12.49 6.18 -45.30
N LEU A 188 -12.57 7.50 -45.10
CA LEU A 188 -12.81 8.50 -46.12
C LEU A 188 -11.66 8.56 -47.11
N ASP A 189 -12.01 8.70 -48.39
CA ASP A 189 -11.08 8.85 -49.50
C ASP A 189 -11.21 10.27 -50.03
N ARG A 190 -10.20 11.12 -49.76
CA ARG A 190 -10.24 12.56 -50.09
C ARG A 190 -10.42 12.84 -51.57
N GLU A 191 -9.78 12.03 -52.46
CA GLU A 191 -9.86 12.25 -53.93
C GLU A 191 -11.23 11.88 -54.45
N LYS A 192 -11.80 10.76 -54.03
CA LYS A 192 -13.15 10.35 -54.42
C LYS A 192 -14.19 11.32 -53.91
N MET A 193 -14.05 11.80 -52.67
CA MET A 193 -14.94 12.82 -52.10
C MET A 193 -14.88 14.11 -52.91
N ALA A 194 -13.69 14.61 -53.24
CA ALA A 194 -13.51 15.82 -54.03
C ALA A 194 -14.14 15.67 -55.45
N GLY A 195 -13.90 14.53 -56.10
CA GLY A 195 -14.44 14.22 -57.43
C GLY A 195 -15.99 14.16 -57.50
N LEU A 196 -16.61 13.78 -56.36
CA LEU A 196 -18.07 13.72 -56.25
C LEU A 196 -18.69 14.92 -55.52
N GLY A 197 -17.88 15.94 -55.19
CA GLY A 197 -18.32 17.16 -54.53
C GLY A 197 -18.90 16.91 -53.13
N VAL A 198 -18.32 15.98 -52.37
CA VAL A 198 -18.70 15.59 -51.01
C VAL A 198 -17.66 16.05 -50.02
N GLY A 199 -18.08 16.77 -48.99
CA GLY A 199 -17.26 17.14 -47.85
C GLY A 199 -17.26 16.04 -46.77
N ALA A 200 -16.28 16.07 -45.87
CA ALA A 200 -16.24 15.14 -44.73
C ALA A 200 -17.40 15.37 -43.75
N ASP A 201 -17.82 16.61 -43.60
CA ASP A 201 -19.03 17.02 -42.87
C ASP A 201 -20.31 16.51 -43.50
N ASP A 202 -20.39 16.42 -44.83
CA ASP A 202 -21.55 15.81 -45.52
C ASP A 202 -21.68 14.33 -45.14
N VAL A 203 -20.54 13.57 -45.09
CA VAL A 203 -20.55 12.17 -44.69
C VAL A 203 -20.95 12.03 -43.20
N TYR A 204 -20.45 12.91 -42.36
CA TYR A 204 -20.79 12.91 -40.93
C TYR A 204 -22.30 13.14 -40.74
N ASN A 205 -22.86 14.16 -41.39
CA ASN A 205 -24.27 14.52 -41.31
C ASN A 205 -25.16 13.45 -41.93
N ALA A 206 -24.74 12.81 -43.03
CA ALA A 206 -25.47 11.72 -43.65
C ALA A 206 -25.55 10.49 -42.74
N LEU A 207 -24.45 10.12 -42.09
CA LEU A 207 -24.41 9.05 -41.10
C LEU A 207 -25.31 9.39 -39.90
N ALA A 208 -25.25 10.60 -39.39
CA ALA A 208 -26.08 11.05 -38.26
C ALA A 208 -27.59 11.03 -38.58
N ALA A 209 -27.95 11.41 -39.80
CA ALA A 209 -29.37 11.53 -40.21
C ALA A 209 -29.97 10.22 -40.67
N ASN A 210 -29.19 9.32 -41.31
CA ASN A 210 -29.71 8.13 -41.96
C ASN A 210 -29.41 6.81 -41.25
N ASN A 211 -28.82 6.88 -40.07
CA ASN A 211 -28.71 5.78 -39.13
C ASN A 211 -29.26 6.25 -37.78
N TYR A 212 -30.55 6.19 -37.61
CA TYR A 212 -31.29 6.78 -36.49
C TYR A 212 -32.21 5.76 -35.85
N LEU A 213 -32.14 5.61 -34.54
CA LEU A 213 -33.04 4.77 -33.75
C LEU A 213 -34.38 5.50 -33.56
N SER A 214 -35.46 5.02 -34.17
CA SER A 214 -36.79 5.59 -34.01
C SER A 214 -37.68 4.72 -33.14
N ALA A 215 -38.34 5.32 -32.16
CA ALA A 215 -39.38 4.70 -31.35
C ALA A 215 -40.73 5.13 -31.93
N VAL A 216 -41.35 4.25 -32.71
CA VAL A 216 -42.61 4.57 -33.44
C VAL A 216 -43.83 4.43 -32.53
N GLY A 217 -43.83 3.47 -31.61
CA GLY A 217 -44.98 3.20 -30.75
C GLY A 217 -45.81 2.02 -31.17
N SER A 218 -47.11 2.06 -30.91
CA SER A 218 -48.04 0.96 -31.24
C SER A 218 -49.37 1.48 -31.76
N THR A 219 -50.04 0.68 -32.59
CA THR A 219 -51.44 0.90 -32.93
C THR A 219 -52.31 0.50 -31.75
N LYS A 220 -53.43 1.17 -31.56
CA LYS A 220 -54.38 0.87 -30.48
C LYS A 220 -55.77 0.74 -31.08
N GLY A 221 -56.16 -0.51 -31.41
CA GLY A 221 -57.55 -0.85 -31.76
C GLY A 221 -58.34 -1.26 -30.52
N ASP A 222 -59.62 -1.49 -30.69
CA ASP A 222 -60.51 -1.88 -29.58
C ASP A 222 -60.14 -3.24 -28.95
N MET A 223 -59.59 -4.15 -29.73
CA MET A 223 -59.29 -5.52 -29.32
C MET A 223 -57.83 -5.92 -29.47
N VAL A 224 -57.06 -5.22 -30.31
CA VAL A 224 -55.67 -5.57 -30.62
C VAL A 224 -54.77 -4.34 -30.63
N ALA A 225 -53.66 -4.41 -29.94
CA ALA A 225 -52.54 -3.48 -30.05
C ALA A 225 -51.39 -4.17 -30.79
N VAL A 226 -50.81 -3.51 -31.77
CA VAL A 226 -49.65 -4.00 -32.51
C VAL A 226 -48.50 -3.02 -32.38
N ASP A 227 -47.37 -3.47 -31.91
CA ASP A 227 -46.16 -2.65 -31.81
C ASP A 227 -45.61 -2.39 -33.22
N LEU A 228 -45.24 -1.14 -33.48
CA LEU A 228 -44.67 -0.68 -34.73
C LEU A 228 -43.17 -0.46 -34.57
N VAL A 229 -42.38 -1.03 -35.45
CA VAL A 229 -40.96 -0.81 -35.56
C VAL A 229 -40.66 -0.19 -36.92
N ALA A 230 -39.93 0.92 -36.95
CA ALA A 230 -39.41 1.49 -38.20
C ALA A 230 -37.95 1.08 -38.35
N GLY A 231 -37.61 0.46 -39.47
CA GLY A 231 -36.21 0.11 -39.81
C GLY A 231 -35.41 1.36 -40.27
N THR A 232 -35.15 2.28 -39.36
CA THR A 232 -34.41 3.52 -39.65
C THR A 232 -32.94 3.44 -39.24
N ASP A 233 -32.54 2.42 -38.51
CA ASP A 233 -31.18 2.09 -38.10
C ASP A 233 -30.57 1.00 -39.02
N LEU A 234 -29.26 1.03 -39.17
CA LEU A 234 -28.50 0.15 -40.03
C LEU A 234 -27.79 -0.94 -39.20
N HIS A 235 -27.88 -2.19 -39.69
CA HIS A 235 -27.34 -3.35 -38.93
C HIS A 235 -26.19 -4.06 -39.64
N THR A 236 -26.06 -3.90 -40.95
CA THR A 236 -25.08 -4.64 -41.76
C THR A 236 -24.11 -3.68 -42.48
N LEU A 237 -22.93 -4.18 -42.80
CA LEU A 237 -21.92 -3.41 -43.55
C LEU A 237 -22.47 -3.00 -44.94
N ASP A 238 -23.30 -3.83 -45.58
CA ASP A 238 -23.82 -3.56 -46.91
C ASP A 238 -24.89 -2.46 -46.86
N GLU A 239 -25.68 -2.37 -45.82
CA GLU A 239 -26.60 -1.26 -45.59
C GLU A 239 -25.83 0.05 -45.42
N PHE A 240 -24.74 0.06 -44.62
CA PHE A 240 -23.88 1.25 -44.52
C PHE A 240 -23.20 1.60 -45.84
N ARG A 241 -22.75 0.65 -46.62
CA ARG A 241 -22.15 0.90 -47.93
C ARG A 241 -23.11 1.62 -48.86
N ARG A 242 -24.37 1.23 -48.82
CA ARG A 242 -25.48 1.82 -49.63
C ARG A 242 -26.12 3.05 -49.01
N LEU A 243 -25.62 3.54 -47.85
CA LEU A 243 -26.12 4.77 -47.26
C LEU A 243 -25.93 5.94 -48.24
N VAL A 244 -27.00 6.71 -48.46
CA VAL A 244 -26.96 7.88 -49.35
C VAL A 244 -26.27 9.02 -48.60
N VAL A 245 -25.14 9.48 -49.12
CA VAL A 245 -24.38 10.63 -48.57
C VAL A 245 -24.85 11.93 -49.14
N LYS A 246 -25.11 11.96 -50.49
CA LYS A 246 -25.52 13.16 -51.22
C LYS A 246 -26.44 12.80 -52.38
N LYS A 247 -27.40 13.68 -52.64
CA LYS A 247 -28.20 13.65 -53.86
C LYS A 247 -27.91 14.94 -54.64
N ASP A 248 -27.48 14.78 -55.88
CA ASP A 248 -27.21 15.90 -56.80
C ASP A 248 -28.05 15.71 -58.10
N GLY A 249 -29.17 16.36 -58.16
CA GLY A 249 -30.12 16.16 -59.21
C GLY A 249 -30.65 14.72 -59.31
N VAL A 250 -30.27 13.99 -60.35
CA VAL A 250 -30.61 12.59 -60.56
C VAL A 250 -29.57 11.63 -59.97
N ASN A 251 -28.38 12.15 -59.75
CA ASN A 251 -27.26 11.33 -59.23
C ASN A 251 -27.33 11.14 -57.71
N ILE A 252 -27.23 9.89 -57.24
CA ILE A 252 -27.14 9.54 -55.83
C ILE A 252 -25.72 9.07 -55.54
N VAL A 253 -25.07 9.68 -54.52
CA VAL A 253 -23.76 9.30 -54.07
C VAL A 253 -23.88 8.42 -52.81
N TYR A 254 -23.42 7.20 -52.91
CA TYR A 254 -23.40 6.22 -51.81
C TYR A 254 -22.10 6.31 -51.01
N LEU A 255 -22.14 5.90 -49.72
CA LEU A 255 -20.98 5.91 -48.83
C LEU A 255 -19.78 5.11 -49.38
N GLU A 256 -20.02 3.96 -50.01
CA GLU A 256 -18.96 3.12 -50.62
C GLU A 256 -18.19 3.81 -51.76
N GLN A 257 -18.80 4.85 -52.39
CA GLN A 257 -18.15 5.59 -53.46
C GLN A 257 -17.16 6.63 -52.93
N VAL A 258 -17.29 7.05 -51.64
CA VAL A 258 -16.44 8.07 -50.99
C VAL A 258 -15.65 7.53 -49.83
N ALA A 259 -15.94 6.33 -49.33
CA ALA A 259 -15.29 5.71 -48.20
C ALA A 259 -15.15 4.20 -48.36
N THR A 260 -14.15 3.65 -47.71
CA THR A 260 -14.03 2.19 -47.47
C THR A 260 -14.68 1.86 -46.14
N VAL A 261 -15.78 1.14 -46.15
CA VAL A 261 -16.55 0.73 -44.94
C VAL A 261 -16.10 -0.63 -44.46
N THR A 262 -15.58 -0.69 -43.26
CA THR A 262 -15.07 -1.91 -42.65
C THR A 262 -15.48 -2.04 -41.19
N LEU A 263 -15.57 -3.28 -40.68
CA LEU A 263 -15.65 -3.53 -39.26
C LEU A 263 -14.25 -3.52 -38.69
N GLY A 264 -13.86 -2.40 -38.09
CA GLY A 264 -12.55 -2.19 -37.47
C GLY A 264 -12.63 -2.12 -35.95
N SER A 265 -11.74 -1.35 -35.36
CA SER A 265 -11.66 -1.14 -33.92
C SER A 265 -11.95 0.33 -33.55
N GLU A 266 -12.48 0.53 -32.35
CA GLU A 266 -12.79 1.85 -31.79
C GLU A 266 -11.50 2.66 -31.56
N ASP A 267 -10.44 2.00 -31.04
CA ASP A 267 -9.13 2.58 -30.81
C ASP A 267 -8.01 1.65 -31.25
N TYR A 268 -6.88 2.23 -31.67
CA TYR A 268 -5.67 1.53 -32.09
C TYR A 268 -4.43 1.96 -31.29
N ASN A 269 -4.59 2.84 -30.27
CA ASN A 269 -3.49 3.49 -29.58
C ASN A 269 -2.99 2.72 -28.35
N THR A 270 -3.61 1.58 -28.02
CA THR A 270 -3.19 0.76 -26.88
C THR A 270 -2.85 -0.65 -27.35
N ASN A 271 -1.65 -1.11 -27.03
CA ASN A 271 -1.23 -2.50 -27.18
C ASN A 271 -0.99 -3.10 -25.80
N VAL A 272 -1.37 -4.36 -25.64
CA VAL A 272 -1.08 -5.15 -24.46
C VAL A 272 -0.35 -6.42 -24.86
N ALA A 273 0.70 -6.76 -24.12
CA ALA A 273 1.47 -7.98 -24.37
C ALA A 273 1.65 -8.79 -23.08
N PHE A 274 1.57 -10.09 -23.21
CA PHE A 274 1.89 -11.06 -22.18
C PHE A 274 3.06 -11.92 -22.64
N SER A 275 4.18 -11.84 -21.91
CA SER A 275 5.42 -12.56 -22.25
C SER A 275 5.77 -12.47 -23.75
N GLY A 276 5.73 -11.25 -24.29
CA GLY A 276 6.02 -10.94 -25.70
C GLY A 276 4.90 -11.22 -26.70
N LYS A 277 3.79 -11.83 -26.28
CA LYS A 277 2.63 -12.09 -27.16
C LYS A 277 1.55 -11.02 -27.01
N ARG A 278 1.02 -10.53 -28.13
CA ARG A 278 -0.13 -9.61 -28.10
C ARG A 278 -1.31 -10.28 -27.44
N SER A 279 -1.93 -9.57 -26.49
CA SER A 279 -2.96 -10.12 -25.62
C SER A 279 -4.05 -9.08 -25.34
N VAL A 280 -5.15 -9.56 -24.76
CA VAL A 280 -6.17 -8.71 -24.09
C VAL A 280 -6.22 -9.12 -22.63
N PHE A 281 -6.17 -8.16 -21.72
CA PHE A 281 -6.25 -8.45 -20.30
C PHE A 281 -7.65 -8.18 -19.75
N ILE A 282 -8.03 -8.98 -18.76
CA ILE A 282 -9.13 -8.68 -17.86
C ILE A 282 -8.53 -8.46 -16.47
N ALA A 283 -8.68 -7.25 -15.96
CA ALA A 283 -8.31 -6.87 -14.61
C ALA A 283 -9.49 -7.14 -13.67
N ILE A 284 -9.31 -7.99 -12.68
CA ILE A 284 -10.36 -8.33 -11.70
C ILE A 284 -10.16 -7.46 -10.47
N LYS A 285 -11.10 -6.54 -10.25
CA LYS A 285 -11.15 -5.65 -9.10
C LYS A 285 -12.09 -6.24 -8.05
N VAL A 286 -11.62 -6.31 -6.81
CA VAL A 286 -12.39 -6.83 -5.67
C VAL A 286 -13.13 -5.68 -4.99
N ALA A 287 -14.35 -5.94 -4.55
CA ALA A 287 -15.14 -4.96 -3.82
C ALA A 287 -14.45 -4.63 -2.48
N PRO A 288 -14.45 -3.36 -2.05
CA PRO A 288 -13.68 -2.90 -0.89
C PRO A 288 -13.96 -3.63 0.42
N GLN A 289 -15.17 -4.16 0.56
CA GLN A 289 -15.62 -4.86 1.77
C GLN A 289 -15.48 -6.40 1.67
N ALA A 290 -15.10 -6.91 0.49
CA ALA A 290 -14.93 -8.33 0.26
C ALA A 290 -13.53 -8.81 0.65
N ASN A 291 -13.44 -10.06 1.08
CA ASN A 291 -12.16 -10.70 1.37
C ASN A 291 -11.44 -11.03 0.06
N LEU A 292 -10.25 -10.43 -0.12
CA LEU A 292 -9.45 -10.59 -1.33
C LEU A 292 -9.08 -12.05 -1.61
N LEU A 293 -8.69 -12.82 -0.58
CA LEU A 293 -8.27 -14.21 -0.74
C LEU A 293 -9.44 -15.11 -1.14
N ASP A 294 -10.62 -14.92 -0.53
CA ASP A 294 -11.82 -15.68 -0.84
C ASP A 294 -12.31 -15.39 -2.26
N VAL A 295 -12.32 -14.12 -2.66
CA VAL A 295 -12.72 -13.72 -4.02
C VAL A 295 -11.75 -14.29 -5.06
N ALA A 296 -10.44 -14.21 -4.80
CA ALA A 296 -9.45 -14.78 -5.69
C ALA A 296 -9.60 -16.30 -5.83
N GLN A 297 -9.91 -16.99 -4.74
CA GLN A 297 -10.19 -18.44 -4.77
C GLN A 297 -11.42 -18.76 -5.61
N ARG A 298 -12.54 -18.04 -5.41
CA ARG A 298 -13.77 -18.20 -6.24
C ARG A 298 -13.51 -17.93 -7.71
N VAL A 299 -12.71 -16.90 -8.03
CA VAL A 299 -12.29 -16.63 -9.40
C VAL A 299 -11.51 -17.79 -9.99
N ARG A 300 -10.53 -18.35 -9.25
CA ARG A 300 -9.76 -19.53 -9.72
C ARG A 300 -10.62 -20.74 -9.99
N GLU A 301 -11.70 -20.93 -9.23
CA GLU A 301 -12.66 -22.02 -9.44
C GLU A 301 -13.46 -21.85 -10.72
N VAL A 302 -13.72 -20.62 -11.18
CA VAL A 302 -14.44 -20.33 -12.42
C VAL A 302 -13.53 -20.39 -13.66
N VAL A 303 -12.21 -20.18 -13.50
CA VAL A 303 -11.25 -20.13 -14.63
C VAL A 303 -11.25 -21.40 -15.49
N PRO A 304 -11.26 -22.64 -14.96
CA PRO A 304 -11.31 -23.86 -15.77
C PRO A 304 -12.55 -23.92 -16.67
N ASP A 305 -13.70 -23.44 -16.19
CA ASP A 305 -14.93 -23.43 -16.96
C ASP A 305 -14.93 -22.35 -18.04
N ILE A 306 -14.26 -21.22 -17.79
CA ILE A 306 -13.98 -20.22 -18.81
C ILE A 306 -13.09 -20.83 -19.89
N GLN A 307 -11.99 -21.48 -19.50
CA GLN A 307 -11.02 -22.07 -20.45
C GLN A 307 -11.64 -23.13 -21.36
N LYS A 308 -12.55 -23.96 -20.85
CA LYS A 308 -13.28 -24.98 -21.65
C LYS A 308 -14.19 -24.38 -22.73
N GLN A 309 -14.65 -23.13 -22.52
CA GLN A 309 -15.58 -22.43 -23.41
C GLN A 309 -14.89 -21.51 -24.40
N LEU A 310 -13.56 -21.32 -24.28
CA LEU A 310 -12.82 -20.49 -25.22
C LEU A 310 -12.87 -21.08 -26.62
N PRO A 311 -12.97 -20.22 -27.67
CA PRO A 311 -12.86 -20.66 -29.05
C PRO A 311 -11.55 -21.39 -29.30
N ILE A 312 -11.57 -22.33 -30.27
CA ILE A 312 -10.37 -23.03 -30.70
C ILE A 312 -9.32 -21.99 -31.16
N GLY A 313 -8.08 -22.15 -30.69
CA GLY A 313 -6.99 -21.21 -30.99
C GLY A 313 -6.86 -20.04 -30.03
N MET A 314 -7.80 -19.85 -29.07
CA MET A 314 -7.70 -18.83 -28.01
C MET A 314 -7.19 -19.45 -26.71
N THR A 315 -6.20 -18.83 -26.09
CA THR A 315 -5.66 -19.24 -24.77
C THR A 315 -5.98 -18.17 -23.73
N GLY A 316 -6.44 -18.59 -22.54
CA GLY A 316 -6.65 -17.72 -21.38
C GLY A 316 -5.87 -18.22 -20.18
N LYS A 317 -5.09 -17.35 -19.54
CA LYS A 317 -4.29 -17.67 -18.35
C LYS A 317 -4.33 -16.53 -17.34
N ILE A 318 -4.14 -16.88 -16.05
CA ILE A 318 -3.85 -15.90 -15.02
C ILE A 318 -2.41 -15.41 -15.24
N VAL A 319 -2.26 -14.08 -15.39
CA VAL A 319 -0.98 -13.41 -15.67
C VAL A 319 -0.38 -12.89 -14.38
N TYR A 320 -1.20 -12.34 -13.51
CA TYR A 320 -0.80 -11.78 -12.24
C TYR A 320 -1.83 -12.13 -11.19
N ASP A 321 -1.36 -12.49 -10.02
CA ASP A 321 -2.17 -12.83 -8.86
C ASP A 321 -1.52 -12.25 -7.60
N SER A 322 -2.10 -11.15 -7.08
CA SER A 322 -1.60 -10.48 -5.88
C SER A 322 -1.70 -11.35 -4.62
N THR A 323 -2.61 -12.34 -4.62
CA THR A 323 -2.79 -13.22 -3.47
C THR A 323 -1.64 -14.20 -3.28
N LYS A 324 -0.82 -14.44 -4.31
CA LYS A 324 0.39 -15.29 -4.21
C LYS A 324 1.36 -14.72 -3.16
N PHE A 325 1.63 -13.41 -3.24
CA PHE A 325 2.49 -12.74 -2.25
C PHE A 325 1.86 -12.76 -0.85
N ILE A 326 0.55 -12.48 -0.75
CA ILE A 326 -0.16 -12.42 0.54
C ILE A 326 -0.12 -13.79 1.22
N THR A 327 -0.47 -14.84 0.49
CA THR A 327 -0.47 -16.22 1.02
C THR A 327 0.94 -16.63 1.44
N SER A 328 1.94 -16.43 0.58
CA SER A 328 3.33 -16.74 0.93
C SER A 328 3.83 -15.95 2.13
N SER A 329 3.47 -14.66 2.26
CA SER A 329 3.83 -13.86 3.42
C SER A 329 3.18 -14.37 4.72
N ILE A 330 1.92 -14.79 4.66
CA ILE A 330 1.21 -15.38 5.80
C ILE A 330 1.85 -16.71 6.19
N ASP A 331 2.14 -17.58 5.24
CA ASP A 331 2.78 -18.88 5.47
C ASP A 331 4.17 -18.71 6.12
N GLU A 332 4.95 -17.74 5.66
CA GLU A 332 6.25 -17.38 6.24
C GLU A 332 6.13 -16.87 7.68
N VAL A 333 5.10 -16.06 7.99
CA VAL A 333 4.89 -15.59 9.38
C VAL A 333 4.41 -16.73 10.28
N VAL A 334 3.56 -17.62 9.80
CA VAL A 334 3.13 -18.82 10.54
C VAL A 334 4.32 -19.75 10.80
N SER A 335 5.20 -19.95 9.82
CA SER A 335 6.44 -20.70 10.02
C SER A 335 7.32 -20.03 11.07
N THR A 336 7.51 -18.72 10.98
CA THR A 336 8.24 -17.91 11.98
C THR A 336 7.66 -18.05 13.38
N LEU A 337 6.33 -18.08 13.51
CA LEU A 337 5.63 -18.28 14.78
C LEU A 337 5.96 -19.66 15.38
N LEU A 338 5.94 -20.72 14.58
CA LEU A 338 6.26 -22.08 15.00
C LEU A 338 7.75 -22.22 15.39
N GLU A 339 8.63 -21.64 14.61
CA GLU A 339 10.07 -21.59 14.93
C GLU A 339 10.34 -20.89 16.26
N ALA A 340 9.73 -19.70 16.45
CA ALA A 340 9.84 -18.96 17.70
C ALA A 340 9.34 -19.76 18.90
N LEU A 341 8.21 -20.46 18.76
CA LEU A 341 7.65 -21.33 19.81
C LEU A 341 8.62 -22.45 20.21
N VAL A 342 9.25 -23.10 19.22
CA VAL A 342 10.25 -24.16 19.46
C VAL A 342 11.50 -23.59 20.13
N ILE A 343 12.03 -22.46 19.62
CA ILE A 343 13.23 -21.82 20.17
C ILE A 343 13.00 -21.43 21.64
N VAL A 344 11.88 -20.77 21.94
CA VAL A 344 11.52 -20.36 23.29
C VAL A 344 11.36 -21.55 24.21
N THR A 345 10.73 -22.63 23.75
CA THR A 345 10.62 -23.90 24.52
C THR A 345 12.00 -24.48 24.87
N VAL A 346 12.92 -24.51 23.90
CA VAL A 346 14.30 -24.98 24.12
C VAL A 346 15.03 -24.08 25.13
N VAL A 347 14.89 -22.76 24.97
CA VAL A 347 15.53 -21.80 25.92
C VAL A 347 15.03 -22.02 27.34
N ILE A 348 13.71 -22.12 27.51
CA ILE A 348 13.12 -22.35 28.83
C ILE A 348 13.64 -23.68 29.43
N TYR A 349 13.73 -24.74 28.61
CA TYR A 349 14.26 -26.04 29.06
C TYR A 349 15.72 -25.93 29.52
N LEU A 350 16.53 -25.17 28.80
CA LEU A 350 17.94 -24.93 29.17
C LEU A 350 18.06 -24.20 30.52
N PHE A 351 17.16 -23.29 30.86
CA PHE A 351 17.17 -22.55 32.10
C PHE A 351 16.52 -23.30 33.28
N LEU A 352 15.42 -23.96 33.08
CA LEU A 352 14.68 -24.68 34.13
C LEU A 352 15.21 -26.10 34.39
N GLY A 353 15.74 -26.75 33.36
CA GLY A 353 16.35 -28.07 33.40
C GLY A 353 15.41 -29.23 33.71
N SER A 354 14.13 -28.95 33.93
CA SER A 354 13.08 -29.93 34.26
C SER A 354 11.95 -29.94 33.23
N ALA A 355 11.72 -31.08 32.60
CA ALA A 355 10.63 -31.21 31.64
C ALA A 355 9.26 -30.92 32.25
N ARG A 356 9.05 -31.22 33.52
CA ARG A 356 7.80 -30.96 34.26
C ARG A 356 7.60 -29.45 34.46
N ALA A 357 8.65 -28.72 34.81
CA ALA A 357 8.60 -27.27 34.95
C ALA A 357 8.34 -26.57 33.62
N VAL A 358 8.96 -27.07 32.53
CA VAL A 358 8.79 -26.54 31.18
C VAL A 358 7.39 -26.78 30.61
N ALA A 359 6.72 -27.87 31.01
CA ALA A 359 5.38 -28.17 30.54
C ALA A 359 4.36 -27.07 30.85
N VAL A 360 4.52 -26.33 31.95
CA VAL A 360 3.61 -25.25 32.32
C VAL A 360 3.64 -24.08 31.31
N PRO A 361 4.78 -23.41 31.02
CA PRO A 361 4.82 -22.36 30.03
C PRO A 361 4.56 -22.86 28.62
N VAL A 362 4.95 -24.08 28.25
CA VAL A 362 4.72 -24.65 26.91
C VAL A 362 3.24 -24.87 26.62
N ILE A 363 2.42 -25.15 27.62
CA ILE A 363 0.95 -25.25 27.47
C ILE A 363 0.31 -23.87 27.55
N ALA A 364 0.82 -22.97 28.40
CA ALA A 364 0.26 -21.63 28.55
C ALA A 364 0.42 -20.76 27.30
N MET A 365 1.56 -20.87 26.58
CA MET A 365 1.84 -20.09 25.38
C MET A 365 0.81 -20.28 24.26
N PRO A 366 0.62 -21.49 23.70
CA PRO A 366 -0.34 -21.69 22.61
C PRO A 366 -1.77 -21.35 23.04
N LEU A 367 -2.13 -21.67 24.28
CA LEU A 367 -3.44 -21.36 24.82
C LEU A 367 -3.70 -19.85 24.87
N SER A 368 -2.72 -19.05 25.27
CA SER A 368 -2.82 -17.59 25.29
C SER A 368 -2.92 -17.01 23.87
N LEU A 369 -2.12 -17.54 22.93
CA LEU A 369 -2.16 -17.10 21.54
C LEU A 369 -3.49 -17.44 20.87
N ILE A 370 -4.00 -18.65 21.08
CA ILE A 370 -5.30 -19.06 20.54
C ILE A 370 -6.43 -18.24 21.18
N GLY A 371 -6.36 -17.97 22.47
CA GLY A 371 -7.34 -17.10 23.15
C GLY A 371 -7.34 -15.66 22.64
N THR A 372 -6.21 -15.18 22.14
CA THR A 372 -6.10 -13.84 21.52
C THR A 372 -6.99 -13.69 20.30
N PHE A 373 -7.12 -14.73 19.47
CA PHE A 373 -8.00 -14.69 18.29
C PHE A 373 -9.48 -14.46 18.67
N PHE A 374 -9.90 -14.95 19.81
CA PHE A 374 -11.25 -14.66 20.30
C PHE A 374 -11.45 -13.17 20.61
N LEU A 375 -10.48 -12.54 21.27
CA LEU A 375 -10.55 -11.10 21.53
C LEU A 375 -10.44 -10.29 20.24
N MET A 376 -9.62 -10.70 19.27
CA MET A 376 -9.56 -10.09 17.94
C MET A 376 -10.93 -10.13 17.26
N GLN A 377 -11.65 -11.25 17.35
CA GLN A 377 -13.01 -11.38 16.81
C GLN A 377 -14.00 -10.43 17.48
N VAL A 378 -13.93 -10.31 18.80
CA VAL A 378 -14.79 -9.38 19.56
C VAL A 378 -14.53 -7.93 19.18
N LEU A 379 -13.27 -7.59 18.90
CA LEU A 379 -12.86 -6.24 18.49
C LEU A 379 -13.11 -5.98 16.99
N GLY A 380 -13.51 -6.98 16.22
CA GLY A 380 -13.76 -6.85 14.77
C GLY A 380 -12.50 -6.76 13.92
N TYR A 381 -11.38 -7.32 14.38
CA TYR A 381 -10.09 -7.31 13.68
C TYR A 381 -9.97 -8.46 12.69
N SER A 382 -8.92 -8.42 11.87
CA SER A 382 -8.61 -9.42 10.86
C SER A 382 -7.33 -10.18 11.17
N ILE A 383 -7.19 -11.38 10.60
CA ILE A 383 -5.89 -12.04 10.50
C ILE A 383 -5.14 -11.37 9.34
N ASN A 384 -4.05 -10.68 9.65
CA ASN A 384 -3.23 -10.00 8.65
C ASN A 384 -1.75 -10.03 9.06
N LEU A 385 -0.87 -9.55 8.18
CA LEU A 385 0.57 -9.57 8.42
C LEU A 385 0.97 -8.89 9.74
N LEU A 386 0.28 -7.80 10.11
CA LEU A 386 0.59 -7.05 11.33
C LEU A 386 0.07 -7.75 12.59
N THR A 387 -1.17 -8.30 12.56
CA THR A 387 -1.72 -9.04 13.71
C THR A 387 -0.96 -10.34 13.94
N LEU A 388 -0.54 -11.04 12.87
CA LEU A 388 0.32 -12.22 13.00
C LEU A 388 1.72 -11.86 13.53
N LEU A 389 2.29 -10.73 13.09
CA LEU A 389 3.55 -10.22 13.64
C LEU A 389 3.43 -9.89 15.14
N ALA A 390 2.29 -9.31 15.56
CA ALA A 390 1.98 -9.11 16.97
C ALA A 390 1.98 -10.43 17.75
N LEU A 391 1.41 -11.51 17.18
CA LEU A 391 1.40 -12.83 17.81
C LEU A 391 2.80 -13.45 17.93
N VAL A 392 3.69 -13.26 16.94
CA VAL A 392 5.09 -13.70 17.04
C VAL A 392 5.80 -13.00 18.19
N LEU A 393 5.60 -11.70 18.32
CA LEU A 393 6.15 -10.93 19.45
C LEU A 393 5.51 -11.32 20.79
N ALA A 394 4.23 -11.66 20.78
CA ALA A 394 3.51 -12.09 21.97
C ALA A 394 4.07 -13.37 22.57
N ILE A 395 4.72 -14.27 21.80
CA ILE A 395 5.29 -15.53 22.31
C ILE A 395 6.23 -15.23 23.49
N GLY A 396 7.18 -14.33 23.30
CA GLY A 396 8.15 -13.97 24.35
C GLY A 396 7.48 -13.30 25.56
N LEU A 397 6.46 -12.47 25.31
CA LEU A 397 5.71 -11.77 26.36
C LEU A 397 4.85 -12.68 27.21
N VAL A 398 4.14 -13.58 26.53
CA VAL A 398 3.17 -14.50 27.12
C VAL A 398 3.87 -15.57 27.98
N VAL A 399 5.01 -16.02 27.53
CA VAL A 399 5.76 -17.04 28.27
C VAL A 399 6.34 -16.53 29.60
N ASP A 400 6.65 -15.26 29.65
CA ASP A 400 7.29 -14.62 30.80
C ASP A 400 6.43 -14.73 32.09
N ASP A 401 5.14 -14.46 31.98
CA ASP A 401 4.23 -14.55 33.14
C ASP A 401 4.18 -15.98 33.71
N ALA A 402 4.15 -16.99 32.84
CA ALA A 402 4.17 -18.38 33.26
C ALA A 402 5.52 -18.81 33.89
N ILE A 403 6.62 -18.28 33.33
CA ILE A 403 7.99 -18.53 33.86
C ILE A 403 8.13 -18.02 35.29
N ILE A 404 7.70 -16.76 35.52
CA ILE A 404 7.78 -16.14 36.86
C ILE A 404 6.99 -16.95 37.88
N VAL A 405 5.83 -17.45 37.51
CA VAL A 405 5.02 -18.33 38.40
C VAL A 405 5.76 -19.62 38.69
N VAL A 406 6.27 -20.33 37.70
CA VAL A 406 7.00 -21.61 37.83
C VAL A 406 8.20 -21.45 38.75
N GLU A 407 9.00 -20.39 38.53
CA GLU A 407 10.18 -20.14 39.32
C GLU A 407 9.88 -19.81 40.79
N ASN A 408 8.83 -18.99 41.05
CA ASN A 408 8.43 -18.63 42.37
C ASN A 408 7.92 -19.86 43.15
N VAL A 409 7.18 -20.75 42.48
CA VAL A 409 6.74 -22.02 43.05
C VAL A 409 7.94 -22.91 43.36
N ASP A 410 8.91 -23.04 42.45
CA ASP A 410 10.13 -23.84 42.64
C ASP A 410 10.98 -23.32 43.84
N ARG A 411 11.06 -21.99 43.97
CA ARG A 411 11.74 -21.33 45.08
C ARG A 411 11.12 -21.73 46.41
N HIS A 412 9.82 -21.66 46.56
CA HIS A 412 9.12 -22.04 47.79
C HIS A 412 9.18 -23.53 48.07
N MET A 413 9.22 -24.38 47.04
CA MET A 413 9.46 -25.83 47.22
C MET A 413 10.88 -26.12 47.72
N LYS A 414 11.89 -25.38 47.25
CA LYS A 414 13.28 -25.47 47.78
C LYS A 414 13.41 -24.99 49.22
N GLU A 415 12.47 -24.15 49.68
CA GLU A 415 12.32 -23.77 51.11
C GLU A 415 11.60 -24.85 51.96
N GLY A 416 11.20 -25.99 51.37
CA GLY A 416 10.61 -27.13 52.07
C GLY A 416 9.09 -27.15 52.13
N LYS A 417 8.40 -26.33 51.31
CA LYS A 417 6.92 -26.33 51.27
C LYS A 417 6.41 -27.37 50.26
N SER A 418 5.21 -27.92 50.52
CA SER A 418 4.57 -28.81 49.58
C SER A 418 4.19 -28.09 48.26
N PRO A 419 4.06 -28.79 47.12
CA PRO A 419 3.69 -28.19 45.84
C PRO A 419 2.41 -27.36 45.90
N LEU A 420 1.41 -27.80 46.67
CA LEU A 420 0.14 -27.07 46.82
C LEU A 420 0.34 -25.79 47.64
N GLU A 421 1.05 -25.84 48.73
CA GLU A 421 1.33 -24.68 49.58
C GLU A 421 2.22 -23.67 48.86
N ALA A 422 3.28 -24.15 48.20
CA ALA A 422 4.15 -23.31 47.38
C ALA A 422 3.40 -22.58 46.28
N SER A 423 2.48 -23.28 45.58
CA SER A 423 1.63 -22.67 44.52
C SER A 423 0.65 -21.63 45.06
N LEU A 424 0.04 -21.87 46.25
CA LEU A 424 -0.87 -20.90 46.87
C LEU A 424 -0.11 -19.65 47.32
N ILE A 425 1.08 -19.78 47.90
CA ILE A 425 1.90 -18.65 48.34
C ILE A 425 2.37 -17.86 47.12
N ALA A 426 2.93 -18.55 46.12
CA ALA A 426 3.42 -17.92 44.90
C ALA A 426 2.31 -17.16 44.15
N ALA A 427 1.14 -17.71 44.04
CA ALA A 427 -0.01 -17.03 43.37
C ALA A 427 -0.47 -15.77 44.14
N ARG A 428 -0.36 -15.76 45.46
CA ARG A 428 -0.68 -14.58 46.26
C ARG A 428 0.40 -13.52 46.20
N GLU A 429 1.67 -13.88 46.20
CA GLU A 429 2.81 -12.97 46.05
C GLU A 429 2.81 -12.31 44.65
N LEU A 430 2.53 -13.11 43.60
CA LEU A 430 2.65 -12.67 42.22
C LEU A 430 1.36 -12.05 41.65
N GLY A 431 0.23 -12.13 42.36
CA GLY A 431 -1.05 -11.62 41.84
C GLY A 431 -1.02 -10.12 41.55
N GLY A 432 -0.44 -9.33 42.46
CA GLY A 432 -0.23 -7.89 42.28
C GLY A 432 0.74 -7.56 41.12
N PRO A 433 1.98 -8.07 41.20
CA PRO A 433 2.99 -7.87 40.16
C PRO A 433 2.53 -8.24 38.75
N ILE A 434 1.91 -9.39 38.54
CA ILE A 434 1.43 -9.82 37.23
C ILE A 434 0.32 -8.89 36.71
N LEU A 435 -0.64 -8.52 37.55
CA LEU A 435 -1.69 -7.57 37.18
C LEU A 435 -1.08 -6.22 36.80
N ALA A 436 -0.13 -5.72 37.56
CA ALA A 436 0.57 -4.49 37.30
C ALA A 436 1.28 -4.49 35.93
N MET A 437 2.09 -5.52 35.71
CA MET A 437 2.82 -5.69 34.45
C MET A 437 1.87 -5.79 33.26
N THR A 438 0.78 -6.53 33.38
CA THR A 438 -0.26 -6.65 32.37
C THR A 438 -0.88 -5.29 32.04
N VAL A 439 -1.28 -4.51 33.06
CA VAL A 439 -1.88 -3.17 32.87
C VAL A 439 -0.90 -2.20 32.25
N VAL A 440 0.35 -2.19 32.69
CA VAL A 440 1.41 -1.33 32.11
C VAL A 440 1.66 -1.68 30.64
N LEU A 441 1.77 -2.96 30.30
CA LEU A 441 1.96 -3.39 28.92
C LEU A 441 0.78 -3.00 28.02
N ILE A 442 -0.45 -3.18 28.49
CA ILE A 442 -1.63 -2.74 27.75
C ILE A 442 -1.60 -1.20 27.57
N ALA A 443 -1.27 -0.47 28.63
CA ALA A 443 -1.23 1.00 28.63
C ALA A 443 -0.22 1.58 27.61
N VAL A 444 0.89 0.90 27.36
CA VAL A 444 1.89 1.29 26.35
C VAL A 444 1.28 1.33 24.93
N TYR A 445 0.34 0.43 24.63
CA TYR A 445 -0.26 0.32 23.30
C TYR A 445 -1.43 1.28 23.06
N ILE A 446 -2.02 1.84 24.12
CA ILE A 446 -3.16 2.77 24.00
C ILE A 446 -2.85 3.96 23.08
N PRO A 447 -1.71 4.67 23.19
CA PRO A 447 -1.40 5.80 22.32
C PRO A 447 -1.32 5.46 20.84
N ILE A 448 -0.90 4.24 20.50
CA ILE A 448 -0.87 3.77 19.10
C ILE A 448 -2.29 3.68 18.54
N GLY A 449 -3.24 3.21 19.34
CA GLY A 449 -4.66 3.13 18.96
C GLY A 449 -5.33 4.49 18.72
N PHE A 450 -4.79 5.56 19.30
CA PHE A 450 -5.26 6.94 19.10
C PHE A 450 -4.40 7.75 18.12
N GLN A 451 -3.35 7.17 17.58
CA GLN A 451 -2.55 7.79 16.54
C GLN A 451 -3.39 7.94 15.27
N GLY A 452 -3.42 9.14 14.70
CA GLY A 452 -4.07 9.40 13.41
C GLY A 452 -3.25 8.88 12.24
N GLY A 453 -3.75 9.14 11.02
CA GLY A 453 -3.07 8.81 9.78
C GLY A 453 -3.06 7.32 9.45
N LEU A 454 -2.23 6.96 8.46
CA LEU A 454 -2.09 5.58 7.98
C LEU A 454 -1.43 4.69 9.04
N THR A 455 -0.38 5.19 9.71
CA THR A 455 0.32 4.43 10.76
C THR A 455 -0.64 4.02 11.87
N GLY A 456 -1.49 4.94 12.35
CA GLY A 456 -2.52 4.63 13.34
C GLY A 456 -3.51 3.59 12.83
N ALA A 457 -4.04 3.75 11.62
CA ALA A 457 -5.00 2.81 11.04
C ALA A 457 -4.44 1.39 10.89
N LEU A 458 -3.17 1.26 10.47
CA LEU A 458 -2.51 -0.04 10.29
C LEU A 458 -2.13 -0.68 11.64
N PHE A 459 -1.55 0.09 12.56
CA PHE A 459 -0.98 -0.48 13.80
C PHE A 459 -1.96 -0.55 14.98
N THR A 460 -3.17 -0.03 14.84
CA THR A 460 -4.22 -0.23 15.86
C THR A 460 -4.53 -1.72 16.07
N GLU A 461 -4.74 -2.49 15.00
CA GLU A 461 -4.98 -3.92 15.12
C GLU A 461 -3.77 -4.67 15.71
N PHE A 462 -2.54 -4.29 15.33
CA PHE A 462 -1.31 -4.83 15.92
C PHE A 462 -1.25 -4.58 17.43
N ALA A 463 -1.43 -3.32 17.84
CA ALA A 463 -1.32 -2.88 19.23
C ALA A 463 -2.33 -3.58 20.14
N PHE A 464 -3.61 -3.61 19.73
CA PHE A 464 -4.66 -4.24 20.53
C PHE A 464 -4.64 -5.77 20.44
N THR A 465 -4.13 -6.37 19.38
CA THR A 465 -3.84 -7.82 19.32
C THR A 465 -2.78 -8.19 20.37
N LEU A 466 -1.70 -7.42 20.44
CA LEU A 466 -0.65 -7.64 21.42
C LEU A 466 -1.13 -7.40 22.86
N ALA A 467 -1.91 -6.32 23.07
CA ALA A 467 -2.56 -6.07 24.36
C ALA A 467 -3.51 -7.22 24.76
N SER A 468 -4.28 -7.76 23.82
CA SER A 468 -5.16 -8.90 24.03
C SER A 468 -4.36 -10.16 24.42
N ALA A 469 -3.24 -10.43 23.76
CA ALA A 469 -2.36 -11.57 24.08
C ALA A 469 -1.82 -11.47 25.51
N VAL A 470 -1.39 -10.29 25.92
CA VAL A 470 -0.91 -10.02 27.29
C VAL A 470 -2.04 -10.18 28.30
N ALA A 471 -3.26 -9.69 28.01
CA ALA A 471 -4.40 -9.83 28.91
C ALA A 471 -4.78 -11.32 29.11
N VAL A 472 -4.85 -12.10 28.05
CA VAL A 472 -5.12 -13.54 28.12
C VAL A 472 -4.00 -14.28 28.85
N SER A 473 -2.74 -13.90 28.60
CA SER A 473 -1.57 -14.44 29.31
C SER A 473 -1.65 -14.23 30.82
N GLY A 474 -1.94 -13.02 31.27
CA GLY A 474 -2.09 -12.70 32.69
C GLY A 474 -3.20 -13.52 33.36
N LEU A 475 -4.33 -13.71 32.65
CA LEU A 475 -5.43 -14.57 33.14
C LEU A 475 -4.94 -16.03 33.30
N ILE A 476 -4.26 -16.58 32.30
CA ILE A 476 -3.76 -17.97 32.32
C ILE A 476 -2.67 -18.15 33.39
N ALA A 477 -1.78 -17.18 33.52
CA ALA A 477 -0.70 -17.18 34.51
C ALA A 477 -1.23 -17.18 35.96
N LEU A 478 -2.38 -16.55 36.20
CA LEU A 478 -2.99 -16.48 37.54
C LEU A 478 -3.98 -17.62 37.82
N THR A 479 -4.43 -18.35 36.81
CA THR A 479 -5.43 -19.43 36.95
C THR A 479 -4.85 -20.81 36.65
N LEU A 480 -4.35 -21.03 35.44
CA LEU A 480 -3.89 -22.33 34.99
C LEU A 480 -2.48 -22.66 35.48
N SER A 481 -1.53 -21.73 35.38
CA SER A 481 -0.12 -21.99 35.67
C SER A 481 0.12 -22.41 37.12
N PRO A 482 -0.41 -21.72 38.17
CA PRO A 482 -0.26 -22.19 39.55
C PRO A 482 -0.96 -23.51 39.84
N MET A 483 -2.13 -23.75 39.21
CA MET A 483 -2.84 -25.03 39.32
C MET A 483 -2.00 -26.16 38.75
N MET A 484 -1.39 -25.97 37.56
CA MET A 484 -0.52 -26.97 36.95
C MET A 484 0.70 -27.26 37.84
N CYS A 485 1.36 -26.24 38.36
CA CYS A 485 2.49 -26.39 39.28
C CYS A 485 2.09 -27.23 40.49
N SER A 486 0.94 -26.97 41.12
CA SER A 486 0.44 -27.71 42.27
C SER A 486 0.20 -29.23 42.00
N ARG A 487 0.05 -29.62 40.72
CA ARG A 487 -0.28 -30.99 40.31
C ARG A 487 0.87 -31.75 39.64
N ILE A 488 1.71 -31.02 38.88
CA ILE A 488 2.78 -31.61 38.07
C ILE A 488 4.09 -31.76 38.91
N PHE A 489 4.32 -30.84 39.85
CA PHE A 489 5.51 -30.88 40.67
C PHE A 489 5.42 -31.95 41.76
N THR A 490 6.53 -32.59 42.09
CA THR A 490 6.66 -33.62 43.09
C THR A 490 7.70 -33.23 44.16
N GLU A 491 7.49 -33.69 45.39
CA GLU A 491 8.37 -33.37 46.52
C GLU A 491 9.79 -33.94 46.35
N GLU A 492 9.96 -35.05 45.65
CA GLU A 492 11.25 -35.66 45.33
C GLU A 492 11.65 -35.27 43.89
N GLN A 493 12.38 -34.20 43.75
CA GLN A 493 13.10 -33.91 42.51
C GLN A 493 14.58 -34.33 42.68
N GLU A 494 14.92 -35.54 42.19
CA GLU A 494 16.35 -35.83 41.93
C GLU A 494 16.82 -34.88 40.82
N ALA A 495 17.61 -33.88 41.19
CA ALA A 495 18.19 -32.96 40.26
C ALA A 495 19.09 -33.71 39.28
N SER A 496 18.70 -33.78 38.01
CA SER A 496 19.53 -34.30 36.90
C SER A 496 20.92 -33.67 36.96
N SER A 497 21.97 -34.40 36.56
CA SER A 497 23.34 -33.89 36.49
C SER A 497 23.45 -32.63 35.60
N PHE A 498 22.53 -32.48 34.65
CA PHE A 498 22.40 -31.29 33.81
C PHE A 498 21.90 -30.08 34.59
N VAL A 499 20.84 -30.25 35.40
CA VAL A 499 20.32 -29.18 36.30
C VAL A 499 21.40 -28.69 37.26
N GLN A 500 22.15 -29.61 37.87
CA GLN A 500 23.22 -29.27 38.78
C GLN A 500 24.38 -28.49 38.11
N LYS A 501 24.65 -28.73 36.83
CA LYS A 501 25.61 -27.94 36.05
C LYS A 501 25.09 -26.52 35.77
N ILE A 502 23.84 -26.38 35.41
CA ILE A 502 23.18 -25.08 35.16
C ILE A 502 23.16 -24.27 36.47
N ASP A 503 22.73 -24.84 37.57
CA ASP A 503 22.68 -24.16 38.86
C ASP A 503 24.06 -23.70 39.29
N ARG A 504 25.12 -24.52 39.12
CA ARG A 504 26.50 -24.10 39.38
C ARG A 504 26.99 -22.93 38.52
N ILE A 505 26.58 -22.87 37.28
CA ILE A 505 26.90 -21.73 36.38
C ILE A 505 26.18 -20.49 36.89
N PHE A 506 24.88 -20.62 37.19
CA PHE A 506 24.09 -19.52 37.72
C PHE A 506 24.59 -19.00 39.08
N ASP A 507 25.02 -19.87 39.99
CA ASP A 507 25.58 -19.45 41.24
C ASP A 507 26.86 -18.62 41.06
N LYS A 508 27.69 -18.99 40.10
CA LYS A 508 28.86 -18.17 39.73
C LYS A 508 28.48 -16.82 39.17
N VAL A 509 27.51 -16.78 38.25
CA VAL A 509 27.02 -15.54 37.67
C VAL A 509 26.34 -14.65 38.72
N HIS A 510 25.54 -15.24 39.61
CA HIS A 510 24.88 -14.56 40.72
C HIS A 510 25.89 -13.88 41.64
N HIS A 511 26.90 -14.61 42.09
CA HIS A 511 27.96 -14.09 43.00
C HIS A 511 28.79 -13.02 42.29
N SER A 512 29.17 -13.21 41.05
CA SER A 512 29.89 -12.23 40.27
C SER A 512 29.06 -10.95 40.08
N TYR A 513 27.79 -11.08 39.74
CA TYR A 513 26.89 -9.95 39.61
C TYR A 513 26.69 -9.18 40.90
N GLN A 514 26.43 -9.89 41.99
CA GLN A 514 26.22 -9.28 43.33
C GLN A 514 27.45 -8.49 43.79
N SER A 515 28.66 -9.07 43.62
CA SER A 515 29.90 -8.39 43.98
C SER A 515 30.15 -7.15 43.10
N THR A 516 29.97 -7.27 41.76
CA THR A 516 30.11 -6.17 40.82
C THR A 516 29.10 -5.09 41.07
N LEU A 517 27.84 -5.46 41.32
CA LEU A 517 26.78 -4.50 41.62
C LEU A 517 27.07 -3.70 42.89
N ARG A 518 27.49 -4.36 43.93
CA ARG A 518 27.82 -3.70 45.22
C ARG A 518 29.01 -2.73 45.07
N GLU A 519 30.01 -3.09 44.30
CA GLU A 519 31.15 -2.24 43.96
C GLU A 519 30.71 -1.02 43.13
N LEU A 520 29.91 -1.25 42.08
CA LEU A 520 29.40 -0.18 41.25
C LEU A 520 28.47 0.76 42.00
N LEU A 521 27.63 0.27 42.91
CA LEU A 521 26.75 1.11 43.73
C LEU A 521 27.50 1.99 44.70
N SER A 522 28.76 1.66 45.08
CA SER A 522 29.62 2.58 45.82
C SER A 522 30.00 3.83 45.01
N THR A 523 29.97 3.73 43.69
CA THR A 523 30.27 4.82 42.73
C THR A 523 29.07 5.17 41.88
N TRP A 524 27.87 5.17 42.46
CA TRP A 524 26.59 5.37 41.77
C TRP A 524 26.53 6.66 40.93
N GLN A 525 27.29 7.70 41.30
CA GLN A 525 27.35 8.96 40.51
C GLN A 525 27.91 8.72 39.10
N VAL A 526 28.87 7.80 38.94
CA VAL A 526 29.44 7.45 37.62
C VAL A 526 28.36 6.81 36.74
N ILE A 527 27.53 5.95 37.33
CA ILE A 527 26.42 5.28 36.60
C ILE A 527 25.37 6.31 36.14
N ILE A 528 25.06 7.31 36.97
CA ILE A 528 24.14 8.40 36.60
C ILE A 528 24.71 9.23 35.44
N VAL A 529 25.99 9.61 35.51
CA VAL A 529 26.65 10.35 34.42
C VAL A 529 26.61 9.53 33.13
N MET A 530 26.89 8.25 33.20
CA MET A 530 26.74 7.34 32.05
C MET A 530 25.30 7.34 31.52
N GLY A 531 24.29 7.26 32.39
CA GLY A 531 22.89 7.31 32.03
C GLY A 531 22.51 8.63 31.28
N VAL A 532 23.03 9.77 31.73
CA VAL A 532 22.83 11.09 31.07
C VAL A 532 23.53 11.12 29.71
N ILE A 533 24.72 10.56 29.57
CA ILE A 533 25.42 10.45 28.28
C ILE A 533 24.63 9.56 27.32
N LEU A 534 24.08 8.44 27.78
CA LEU A 534 23.25 7.56 26.96
C LEU A 534 21.93 8.24 26.53
N LEU A 535 21.31 9.03 27.42
CA LEU A 535 20.13 9.82 27.07
C LEU A 535 20.43 10.88 25.98
N GLY A 536 21.58 11.59 26.11
CA GLY A 536 22.05 12.48 25.05
C GLY A 536 22.33 11.72 23.73
N GLY A 537 22.89 10.52 23.86
CA GLY A 537 23.13 9.61 22.74
C GLY A 537 21.83 9.19 22.02
N VAL A 538 20.74 8.94 22.74
CA VAL A 538 19.41 8.64 22.14
C VAL A 538 18.96 9.78 21.26
N ALA A 539 19.02 11.02 21.75
CA ALA A 539 18.61 12.20 20.99
C ALA A 539 19.47 12.39 19.72
N TYR A 540 20.78 12.21 19.83
CA TYR A 540 21.70 12.29 18.70
C TYR A 540 21.46 11.19 17.66
N LEU A 541 21.36 9.94 18.10
CA LEU A 541 21.14 8.79 17.23
C LEU A 541 19.77 8.86 16.53
N TYR A 542 18.74 9.34 17.23
CA TYR A 542 17.43 9.56 16.62
C TYR A 542 17.48 10.65 15.55
N ALA A 543 18.15 11.76 15.81
CA ALA A 543 18.27 12.87 14.86
C ALA A 543 19.11 12.53 13.62
N THR A 544 20.04 11.58 13.74
CA THR A 544 20.91 11.14 12.63
C THR A 544 20.45 9.85 11.95
N ALA A 545 19.36 9.24 12.43
CA ALA A 545 18.82 8.02 11.86
C ALA A 545 18.25 8.26 10.47
N ARG A 546 18.56 7.35 9.54
CA ARG A 546 17.96 7.37 8.20
C ARG A 546 16.48 7.02 8.30
N ALA A 547 15.60 7.88 7.78
CA ALA A 547 14.16 7.71 7.87
C ALA A 547 13.52 7.49 6.49
N GLU A 548 12.58 6.54 6.46
CA GLU A 548 11.69 6.25 5.32
C GLU A 548 10.30 5.85 5.84
N LEU A 549 9.30 5.81 4.96
CA LEU A 549 7.94 5.44 5.39
C LEU A 549 7.90 3.96 5.83
N ALA A 550 8.32 3.07 4.95
CA ALA A 550 8.43 1.64 5.19
C ALA A 550 9.50 1.04 4.25
N PRO A 551 10.18 -0.04 4.66
CA PRO A 551 11.14 -0.69 3.79
C PRO A 551 10.46 -1.34 2.60
N THR A 552 11.12 -1.37 1.45
CA THR A 552 10.60 -2.01 0.25
C THR A 552 10.48 -3.52 0.44
N GLU A 553 9.30 -4.07 0.18
CA GLU A 553 9.03 -5.51 0.29
C GLU A 553 9.20 -6.23 -1.05
N ASP A 554 9.84 -7.38 -1.03
CA ASP A 554 9.95 -8.25 -2.20
C ASP A 554 8.62 -8.95 -2.48
N GLN A 555 7.79 -8.34 -3.32
CA GLN A 555 6.48 -8.88 -3.73
C GLN A 555 6.56 -9.84 -4.93
N GLY A 556 7.75 -10.26 -5.35
CA GLY A 556 7.93 -11.17 -6.49
C GLY A 556 7.72 -10.52 -7.84
N ILE A 557 7.67 -9.18 -7.91
CA ILE A 557 7.47 -8.43 -9.14
C ILE A 557 8.32 -7.16 -9.15
N VAL A 558 8.87 -6.83 -10.31
CA VAL A 558 9.51 -5.53 -10.57
C VAL A 558 8.72 -4.82 -11.66
N LEU A 559 8.25 -3.63 -11.36
CA LEU A 559 7.51 -2.78 -12.27
C LEU A 559 8.45 -1.99 -13.17
N MET A 560 7.99 -1.69 -14.36
CA MET A 560 8.68 -0.79 -15.28
C MET A 560 7.74 0.28 -15.82
N GLN A 561 8.26 1.50 -15.94
CA GLN A 561 7.61 2.59 -16.63
C GLN A 561 8.58 3.19 -17.65
N ALA A 562 8.21 3.15 -18.91
CA ALA A 562 9.00 3.72 -19.99
C ALA A 562 8.33 4.96 -20.56
N SER A 563 9.10 6.00 -20.82
CA SER A 563 8.67 7.22 -21.50
C SER A 563 9.46 7.34 -22.80
N GLY A 564 8.73 7.49 -23.90
CA GLY A 564 9.29 7.67 -25.24
C GLY A 564 9.30 9.12 -25.72
N PRO A 565 9.65 9.35 -27.00
CA PRO A 565 9.59 10.66 -27.62
C PRO A 565 8.17 11.25 -27.59
N PRO A 566 8.03 12.59 -27.58
CA PRO A 566 6.73 13.27 -27.41
C PRO A 566 5.70 13.04 -28.52
N ASN A 567 6.18 12.67 -29.70
CA ASN A 567 5.39 12.41 -30.91
C ASN A 567 5.46 10.94 -31.37
N SER A 568 5.89 10.02 -30.51
CA SER A 568 5.97 8.59 -30.85
C SER A 568 4.58 8.01 -31.08
N THR A 569 4.53 7.07 -31.98
CA THR A 569 3.35 6.21 -32.21
C THR A 569 3.40 4.99 -31.28
N VAL A 570 2.26 4.31 -31.13
CA VAL A 570 2.24 3.05 -30.37
C VAL A 570 3.18 1.98 -30.98
N ASN A 571 3.39 2.01 -32.30
CA ASN A 571 4.32 1.06 -32.96
C ASN A 571 5.77 1.36 -32.59
N GLN A 572 6.17 2.63 -32.54
CA GLN A 572 7.50 3.02 -32.08
C GLN A 572 7.73 2.64 -30.61
N MET A 573 6.75 2.96 -29.74
CA MET A 573 6.82 2.57 -28.34
C MET A 573 6.83 1.05 -28.14
N GLN A 574 6.14 0.29 -29.01
CA GLN A 574 6.17 -1.17 -28.96
C GLN A 574 7.59 -1.70 -29.24
N THR A 575 8.34 -1.09 -30.15
CA THR A 575 9.74 -1.46 -30.42
C THR A 575 10.62 -1.32 -29.15
N TYR A 576 10.41 -0.26 -28.37
CA TYR A 576 11.11 -0.09 -27.09
C TYR A 576 10.62 -1.08 -26.04
N ALA A 577 9.30 -1.31 -25.95
CA ALA A 577 8.71 -2.28 -25.03
C ALA A 577 9.23 -3.72 -25.31
N ASP A 578 9.39 -4.09 -26.57
CA ASP A 578 9.94 -5.39 -26.97
C ASP A 578 11.41 -5.54 -26.57
N GLN A 579 12.22 -4.47 -26.66
CA GLN A 579 13.60 -4.46 -26.18
C GLN A 579 13.67 -4.61 -24.64
N ILE A 580 12.82 -3.87 -23.92
CA ILE A 580 12.71 -3.95 -22.44
C ILE A 580 12.38 -5.40 -22.03
N TYR A 581 11.39 -6.00 -22.71
CA TYR A 581 11.00 -7.38 -22.48
C TYR A 581 12.11 -8.36 -22.78
N ALA A 582 12.80 -8.24 -23.93
CA ALA A 582 13.85 -9.17 -24.33
C ALA A 582 15.03 -9.18 -23.33
N ILE A 583 15.40 -8.02 -22.77
CA ILE A 583 16.44 -7.92 -21.75
C ILE A 583 15.99 -8.65 -20.47
N ALA A 584 14.76 -8.43 -20.01
CA ALA A 584 14.24 -9.03 -18.79
C ALA A 584 14.01 -10.55 -18.93
N ALA A 585 13.51 -11.00 -20.09
CA ALA A 585 13.26 -12.41 -20.36
C ALA A 585 14.54 -13.27 -20.43
N ALA A 586 15.70 -12.64 -20.61
CA ALA A 586 17.00 -13.32 -20.60
C ALA A 586 17.54 -13.60 -19.18
N GLU A 587 16.90 -13.06 -18.13
CA GLU A 587 17.34 -13.21 -16.74
C GLU A 587 16.89 -14.56 -16.14
N PRO A 588 17.72 -15.20 -15.31
CA PRO A 588 17.41 -16.51 -14.74
C PRO A 588 16.22 -16.48 -13.77
N GLU A 589 15.94 -15.33 -13.11
CA GLU A 589 14.83 -15.13 -12.18
C GLU A 589 13.49 -14.82 -12.87
N TYR A 590 13.50 -14.59 -14.19
CA TYR A 590 12.29 -14.29 -14.98
C TYR A 590 11.31 -15.48 -14.95
N GLU A 591 10.03 -15.21 -14.67
CA GLU A 591 8.93 -16.16 -14.82
C GLU A 591 8.02 -15.75 -15.98
N GLN A 592 7.48 -14.53 -15.93
CA GLN A 592 6.58 -13.98 -16.95
C GLN A 592 6.56 -12.45 -16.89
N ALA A 593 5.99 -11.82 -17.92
CA ALA A 593 5.87 -10.35 -17.96
C ALA A 593 4.56 -9.91 -18.58
N PHE A 594 4.08 -8.75 -18.16
CA PHE A 594 2.99 -8.03 -18.82
C PHE A 594 3.43 -6.62 -19.19
N GLN A 595 2.90 -6.11 -20.30
CA GLN A 595 3.19 -4.76 -20.78
C GLN A 595 1.91 -4.14 -21.36
N ILE A 596 1.71 -2.86 -21.06
CA ILE A 596 0.65 -2.01 -21.60
C ILE A 596 1.35 -0.83 -22.29
N THR A 597 1.27 -0.77 -23.60
CA THR A 597 1.99 0.21 -24.42
C THR A 597 1.01 1.21 -25.04
N SER A 598 1.26 2.49 -24.81
CA SER A 598 0.57 3.65 -25.39
C SER A 598 1.53 4.46 -26.26
N PRO A 599 1.10 5.47 -27.04
CA PRO A 599 1.97 6.16 -27.98
C PRO A 599 3.24 6.78 -27.37
N THR A 600 3.18 7.34 -26.17
CA THR A 600 4.33 7.99 -25.55
C THR A 600 4.86 7.29 -24.29
N SER A 601 4.22 6.20 -23.89
CA SER A 601 4.57 5.51 -22.65
C SER A 601 4.30 4.01 -22.73
N SER A 602 5.07 3.24 -21.96
CA SER A 602 4.77 1.85 -21.69
C SER A 602 4.88 1.58 -20.19
N PHE A 603 3.92 0.85 -19.66
CA PHE A 603 3.91 0.37 -18.29
C PHE A 603 3.87 -1.15 -18.29
N GLY A 604 4.55 -1.78 -17.33
CA GLY A 604 4.52 -3.23 -17.24
C GLY A 604 5.11 -3.76 -15.95
N GLY A 605 5.15 -5.06 -15.82
CA GLY A 605 5.74 -5.77 -14.69
C GLY A 605 6.42 -7.06 -15.13
N ILE A 606 7.55 -7.31 -14.51
CA ILE A 606 8.32 -8.56 -14.64
C ILE A 606 8.04 -9.37 -13.38
N LEU A 607 7.35 -10.48 -13.54
CA LEU A 607 7.11 -11.42 -12.45
C LEU A 607 8.31 -12.34 -12.34
N LEU A 608 8.76 -12.52 -11.11
CA LEU A 608 9.92 -13.34 -10.78
C LEU A 608 9.47 -14.72 -10.29
N LYS A 609 10.33 -15.71 -10.47
CA LYS A 609 10.16 -17.06 -9.88
C LYS A 609 9.92 -16.97 -8.38
N ASP A 610 9.49 -18.04 -7.77
CA ASP A 610 9.26 -18.10 -6.33
C ASP A 610 10.52 -17.77 -5.52
N TRP A 611 10.37 -17.23 -4.32
CA TRP A 611 11.49 -16.71 -3.50
C TRP A 611 12.60 -17.75 -3.26
N GLY A 612 12.26 -19.04 -3.11
CA GLY A 612 13.22 -20.12 -2.92
C GLY A 612 13.96 -20.55 -4.21
N GLU A 613 13.50 -20.13 -5.38
CA GLU A 613 14.07 -20.49 -6.67
C GLU A 613 14.97 -19.40 -7.28
N ARG A 614 15.13 -18.28 -6.58
CA ARG A 614 15.87 -17.10 -7.02
C ARG A 614 17.19 -16.96 -6.30
N ASN A 615 18.21 -16.50 -7.03
CA ASN A 615 19.49 -16.12 -6.44
C ASN A 615 19.54 -14.65 -6.00
N ARG A 616 18.70 -13.79 -6.62
CA ARG A 616 18.59 -12.36 -6.31
C ARG A 616 17.17 -12.06 -5.82
N ASN A 617 17.06 -11.20 -4.79
CA ASN A 617 15.78 -10.61 -4.39
C ASN A 617 15.31 -9.57 -5.42
N ALA A 618 14.04 -9.13 -5.32
CA ALA A 618 13.47 -8.18 -6.27
C ALA A 618 14.21 -6.83 -6.26
N THR A 619 14.75 -6.39 -5.14
CA THR A 619 15.50 -5.12 -5.05
C THR A 619 16.80 -5.20 -5.85
N LYS A 620 17.57 -6.28 -5.70
CA LYS A 620 18.80 -6.45 -6.48
C LYS A 620 18.52 -6.67 -7.96
N PHE A 621 17.46 -7.42 -8.28
CA PHE A 621 16.99 -7.56 -9.66
C PHE A 621 16.59 -6.21 -10.27
N GLN A 622 15.87 -5.37 -9.53
CA GLN A 622 15.49 -4.01 -9.96
C GLN A 622 16.72 -3.15 -10.28
N GLU A 623 17.73 -3.14 -9.41
CA GLU A 623 18.98 -2.39 -9.62
C GLU A 623 19.70 -2.83 -10.90
N ASP A 624 19.83 -4.14 -11.11
CA ASP A 624 20.49 -4.72 -12.29
C ASP A 624 19.68 -4.40 -13.56
N MET A 625 18.35 -4.49 -13.50
CA MET A 625 17.48 -4.15 -14.63
C MET A 625 17.54 -2.66 -14.95
N GLN A 626 17.56 -1.77 -13.94
CA GLN A 626 17.71 -0.34 -14.18
C GLN A 626 18.99 -0.03 -14.97
N GLN A 627 20.11 -0.66 -14.62
CA GLN A 627 21.37 -0.48 -15.36
C GLN A 627 21.27 -0.98 -16.79
N LYS A 628 20.68 -2.16 -17.01
CA LYS A 628 20.52 -2.74 -18.35
C LYS A 628 19.52 -1.94 -19.21
N TRP A 629 18.41 -1.49 -18.64
CA TRP A 629 17.41 -0.71 -19.38
C TRP A 629 17.88 0.71 -19.69
N ASN A 630 18.81 1.28 -18.93
CA ASN A 630 19.44 2.57 -19.25
C ASN A 630 20.23 2.53 -20.57
N THR A 631 20.55 1.35 -21.12
CA THR A 631 21.21 1.19 -22.42
C THR A 631 20.27 1.33 -23.62
N ILE A 632 18.95 1.33 -23.38
CA ILE A 632 17.95 1.43 -24.45
C ILE A 632 17.92 2.88 -24.96
N ALA A 633 18.35 3.05 -26.21
CA ALA A 633 18.32 4.36 -26.85
C ALA A 633 16.89 4.72 -27.28
N GLY A 634 16.44 5.93 -26.98
CA GLY A 634 15.15 6.48 -27.44
C GLY A 634 13.99 6.36 -26.45
N ALA A 635 14.15 5.61 -25.36
CA ALA A 635 13.19 5.58 -24.27
C ALA A 635 13.89 5.72 -22.91
N ARG A 636 13.22 6.38 -21.96
CA ARG A 636 13.68 6.45 -20.58
C ARG A 636 12.86 5.46 -19.74
N VAL A 637 13.54 4.52 -19.11
CA VAL A 637 12.90 3.43 -18.39
C VAL A 637 13.20 3.55 -16.90
N ALA A 638 12.17 3.54 -16.07
CA ALA A 638 12.27 3.43 -14.62
C ALA A 638 11.94 2.00 -14.18
N ALA A 639 12.79 1.40 -13.37
CA ALA A 639 12.53 0.17 -12.64
C ALA A 639 12.14 0.51 -11.20
N PHE A 640 11.04 -0.04 -10.69
CA PHE A 640 10.59 0.22 -9.33
C PHE A 640 9.74 -0.96 -8.82
N GLN A 641 9.42 -0.94 -7.53
CA GLN A 641 8.55 -1.93 -6.90
C GLN A 641 7.26 -1.27 -6.41
N PHE A 642 6.25 -2.08 -6.11
CA PHE A 642 5.05 -1.58 -5.46
C PHE A 642 5.39 -0.91 -4.13
N PRO A 643 4.68 0.16 -3.75
CA PRO A 643 4.78 0.72 -2.41
C PRO A 643 4.56 -0.36 -1.34
N ALA A 644 5.35 -0.30 -0.27
CA ALA A 644 5.28 -1.27 0.83
C ALA A 644 3.97 -1.17 1.63
N LEU A 645 3.35 0.01 1.67
CA LEU A 645 2.10 0.28 2.38
C LEU A 645 0.97 0.64 1.42
N PRO A 646 -0.29 0.36 1.77
CA PRO A 646 -1.44 0.67 0.93
C PRO A 646 -1.68 2.18 0.80
N GLY A 647 -2.34 2.59 -0.30
CA GLY A 647 -2.81 3.96 -0.52
C GLY A 647 -1.87 4.88 -1.31
N ALA A 648 -0.60 4.54 -1.46
CA ALA A 648 0.33 5.28 -2.30
C ALA A 648 0.37 4.73 -3.73
N GLN A 649 0.59 5.60 -4.72
CA GLN A 649 0.71 5.21 -6.13
C GLN A 649 1.89 5.91 -6.81
N GLY A 650 2.39 5.32 -7.89
CA GLY A 650 3.45 5.85 -8.72
C GLY A 650 4.85 5.57 -8.19
N LEU A 651 5.82 6.37 -8.63
CA LEU A 651 7.22 6.21 -8.25
C LEU A 651 7.46 6.56 -6.77
N PRO A 652 8.49 5.99 -6.13
CA PRO A 652 8.74 6.17 -4.69
C PRO A 652 8.93 7.63 -4.25
N VAL A 653 9.53 8.45 -5.11
CA VAL A 653 9.75 9.87 -4.85
C VAL A 653 8.92 10.71 -5.79
N GLN A 654 8.07 11.58 -5.26
CA GLN A 654 7.23 12.50 -6.02
C GLN A 654 7.17 13.85 -5.32
N VAL A 655 7.77 14.86 -5.96
CA VAL A 655 7.82 16.25 -5.49
C VAL A 655 7.11 17.13 -6.49
N VAL A 656 6.15 17.91 -6.04
CA VAL A 656 5.32 18.78 -6.87
C VAL A 656 5.77 20.22 -6.70
N ILE A 657 6.11 20.86 -7.81
CA ILE A 657 6.43 22.29 -7.87
C ILE A 657 5.18 23.01 -8.35
N ASN A 658 4.65 23.90 -7.55
CA ASN A 658 3.43 24.66 -7.81
C ASN A 658 3.72 26.15 -8.00
N THR A 659 3.02 26.78 -8.95
CA THR A 659 3.09 28.23 -9.18
C THR A 659 1.83 28.74 -9.88
N THR A 660 1.63 30.05 -9.83
CA THR A 660 0.65 30.78 -10.67
C THR A 660 1.25 31.28 -11.98
N GLU A 661 2.58 31.16 -12.15
CA GLU A 661 3.29 31.58 -13.34
C GLU A 661 3.01 30.67 -14.56
N SER A 662 3.47 31.10 -15.74
CA SER A 662 3.29 30.36 -16.98
C SER A 662 4.02 29.00 -16.96
N TYR A 663 3.56 28.04 -17.76
CA TYR A 663 4.24 26.75 -17.94
C TYR A 663 5.66 26.88 -18.49
N ALA A 664 5.96 27.92 -19.27
CA ALA A 664 7.31 28.17 -19.74
C ALA A 664 8.28 28.48 -18.58
N GLN A 665 7.88 29.39 -17.67
CA GLN A 665 8.66 29.71 -16.47
C GLN A 665 8.74 28.54 -15.49
N LEU A 666 7.62 27.81 -15.29
CA LEU A 666 7.60 26.61 -14.47
C LEU A 666 8.55 25.53 -15.02
N ASN A 667 8.60 25.36 -16.33
CA ASN A 667 9.52 24.42 -16.97
C ASN A 667 11.00 24.80 -16.74
N GLU A 668 11.36 26.10 -16.85
CA GLU A 668 12.73 26.54 -16.56
C GLU A 668 13.16 26.16 -15.15
N VAL A 669 12.31 26.42 -14.14
CA VAL A 669 12.58 26.06 -12.74
C VAL A 669 12.63 24.55 -12.56
N SER A 670 11.67 23.83 -13.12
CA SER A 670 11.60 22.36 -12.97
C SER A 670 12.78 21.67 -13.64
N GLN A 671 13.24 22.13 -14.81
CA GLN A 671 14.44 21.60 -15.48
C GLN A 671 15.72 21.89 -14.68
N ALA A 672 15.84 23.08 -14.09
CA ALA A 672 16.99 23.41 -13.25
C ALA A 672 17.05 22.53 -11.98
N VAL A 673 15.92 22.26 -11.35
CA VAL A 673 15.82 21.31 -10.23
C VAL A 673 16.16 19.89 -10.68
N LEU A 674 15.60 19.45 -11.81
CA LEU A 674 15.83 18.13 -12.39
C LEU A 674 17.29 17.88 -12.74
N ASP A 675 17.98 18.90 -13.30
CA ASP A 675 19.41 18.81 -13.63
C ASP A 675 20.28 18.68 -12.39
N LYS A 676 19.95 19.39 -11.32
CA LYS A 676 20.65 19.24 -10.03
C LYS A 676 20.40 17.86 -9.44
N ALA A 677 19.15 17.36 -9.50
CA ALA A 677 18.79 16.04 -9.05
C ALA A 677 19.55 14.93 -9.80
N ARG A 678 19.67 15.05 -11.13
CA ARG A 678 20.44 14.11 -11.98
C ARG A 678 21.92 14.10 -11.65
N ARG A 679 22.51 15.26 -11.38
CA ARG A 679 23.96 15.39 -11.06
C ARG A 679 24.29 14.97 -9.63
N SER A 680 23.31 14.87 -8.73
CA SER A 680 23.52 14.55 -7.32
C SER A 680 23.99 13.11 -7.07
N GLY A 681 23.72 12.18 -7.99
CA GLY A 681 23.94 10.76 -7.79
C GLY A 681 22.95 10.06 -6.82
N ASN A 682 21.94 10.78 -6.33
CA ASN A 682 20.97 10.29 -5.38
C ASN A 682 19.83 9.47 -6.02
N PHE A 683 19.73 9.50 -7.35
CA PHE A 683 18.67 8.86 -8.10
C PHE A 683 19.20 7.83 -9.09
N PHE A 684 18.59 6.67 -9.14
CA PHE A 684 18.72 5.73 -10.27
C PHE A 684 17.95 6.23 -11.50
N PHE A 685 16.80 6.81 -11.25
CA PHE A 685 15.92 7.42 -12.25
C PHE A 685 15.28 8.68 -11.67
N VAL A 686 15.25 9.77 -12.43
CA VAL A 686 14.49 10.97 -12.10
C VAL A 686 14.04 11.67 -13.38
N ASP A 687 12.75 12.05 -13.41
CA ASP A 687 12.14 12.74 -14.54
C ASP A 687 11.05 13.70 -14.09
N SER A 688 10.69 14.65 -14.96
CA SER A 688 9.58 15.58 -14.77
C SER A 688 8.43 15.21 -15.70
N ASP A 689 7.20 15.36 -15.22
CA ASP A 689 5.98 15.22 -16.03
C ASP A 689 5.75 16.45 -16.95
N LEU A 690 6.31 17.61 -16.59
CA LEU A 690 6.27 18.79 -17.45
C LEU A 690 7.43 18.76 -18.45
N LYS A 691 7.08 18.63 -19.72
CA LYS A 691 8.01 18.66 -20.85
C LYS A 691 7.41 19.56 -21.94
N ILE A 692 8.15 20.60 -22.33
CA ILE A 692 7.77 21.50 -23.44
C ILE A 692 8.66 21.13 -24.62
N ASP A 693 8.37 20.03 -25.26
CA ASP A 693 9.16 19.48 -26.35
C ASP A 693 8.30 18.84 -27.46
N LYS A 694 6.95 18.92 -27.33
CA LYS A 694 6.02 18.32 -28.29
C LYS A 694 5.84 19.26 -29.48
N PRO A 695 6.25 18.89 -30.71
CA PRO A 695 5.91 19.64 -31.89
C PRO A 695 4.41 19.61 -32.15
N GLN A 696 3.82 20.74 -32.37
CA GLN A 696 2.42 20.92 -32.73
C GLN A 696 2.32 21.80 -33.97
N ASP A 697 1.53 21.36 -34.93
CA ASP A 697 1.22 22.14 -36.14
C ASP A 697 -0.13 22.83 -35.97
N VAL A 698 -0.11 24.16 -36.06
CA VAL A 698 -1.31 25.01 -35.94
C VAL A 698 -1.78 25.37 -37.34
N LEU A 699 -3.00 25.02 -37.63
CA LEU A 699 -3.69 25.47 -38.88
C LEU A 699 -4.21 26.89 -38.68
N GLU A 700 -3.48 27.87 -39.17
CA GLU A 700 -3.95 29.24 -39.17
C GLU A 700 -4.93 29.46 -40.32
N ILE A 701 -6.20 29.70 -39.96
CA ILE A 701 -7.30 29.90 -40.94
C ILE A 701 -7.43 31.36 -41.24
N ASP A 702 -7.38 31.70 -42.53
CA ASP A 702 -7.62 33.04 -43.06
C ASP A 702 -9.12 33.37 -43.05
N ARG A 703 -9.51 34.16 -42.05
CA ARG A 703 -10.94 34.44 -41.79
C ARG A 703 -11.58 35.26 -42.92
N GLU A 704 -10.82 36.10 -43.59
CA GLU A 704 -11.32 36.93 -44.68
C GLU A 704 -11.59 36.08 -45.95
N LYS A 705 -10.66 35.16 -46.27
CA LYS A 705 -10.87 34.25 -47.40
C LYS A 705 -12.04 33.29 -47.14
N VAL A 706 -12.19 32.80 -45.90
CA VAL A 706 -13.33 31.94 -45.52
C VAL A 706 -14.63 32.70 -45.72
N ALA A 707 -14.73 33.95 -45.26
CA ALA A 707 -15.90 34.79 -45.43
C ALA A 707 -16.16 35.12 -46.91
N ALA A 708 -15.11 35.42 -47.69
CA ALA A 708 -15.24 35.67 -49.15
C ALA A 708 -15.77 34.47 -49.91
N LEU A 709 -15.49 33.27 -49.46
CA LEU A 709 -16.03 32.02 -50.00
C LEU A 709 -17.47 31.67 -49.48
N GLY A 710 -18.06 32.55 -48.68
CA GLY A 710 -19.37 32.37 -48.09
C GLY A 710 -19.42 31.31 -46.99
N MET A 711 -18.29 30.85 -46.45
CA MET A 711 -18.16 29.87 -45.39
C MET A 711 -18.12 30.53 -44.02
N THR A 712 -18.46 29.79 -43.00
CA THR A 712 -18.26 30.16 -41.59
C THR A 712 -17.07 29.40 -41.00
N GLN A 713 -16.48 29.95 -39.94
CA GLN A 713 -15.41 29.24 -39.18
C GLN A 713 -15.90 27.89 -38.63
N GLN A 714 -17.19 27.83 -38.26
CA GLN A 714 -17.84 26.61 -37.78
C GLN A 714 -17.86 25.51 -38.86
N GLN A 715 -18.19 25.88 -40.12
CA GLN A 715 -18.20 24.93 -41.23
C GLN A 715 -16.80 24.37 -41.53
N VAL A 716 -15.78 25.25 -41.55
CA VAL A 716 -14.40 24.83 -41.75
C VAL A 716 -13.95 23.90 -40.61
N GLY A 717 -14.20 24.28 -39.35
CA GLY A 717 -13.84 23.48 -38.18
C GLY A 717 -14.60 22.14 -38.17
N ALA A 718 -15.89 22.11 -38.49
CA ALA A 718 -16.68 20.88 -38.54
C ALA A 718 -16.18 19.90 -39.63
N SER A 719 -15.82 20.43 -40.80
CA SER A 719 -15.30 19.62 -41.91
C SER A 719 -13.95 19.01 -41.59
N LEU A 720 -13.03 19.78 -40.98
CA LEU A 720 -11.73 19.28 -40.52
C LEU A 720 -11.88 18.26 -39.35
N SER A 721 -12.77 18.55 -38.41
CA SER A 721 -13.05 17.64 -37.29
C SER A 721 -13.64 16.31 -37.76
N ALA A 722 -14.55 16.35 -38.72
CA ALA A 722 -15.13 15.14 -39.31
C ALA A 722 -14.11 14.29 -40.07
N ALA A 723 -13.12 14.96 -40.70
CA ALA A 723 -12.05 14.30 -41.44
C ALA A 723 -10.99 13.67 -40.49
N LEU A 724 -10.55 14.38 -39.46
CA LEU A 724 -9.34 14.06 -38.68
C LEU A 724 -9.63 13.61 -37.25
N GLY A 725 -10.70 14.14 -36.63
CA GLY A 725 -10.90 14.06 -35.19
C GLY A 725 -11.13 12.63 -34.63
N GLY A 726 -11.63 11.71 -35.48
CA GLY A 726 -11.87 10.32 -35.08
C GLY A 726 -12.98 10.13 -34.04
N GLY A 727 -13.81 11.16 -33.84
CA GLY A 727 -14.99 11.09 -33.00
C GLY A 727 -16.07 10.19 -33.63
N PHE A 728 -16.91 9.59 -32.81
CA PHE A 728 -18.03 8.78 -33.31
C PHE A 728 -19.23 9.65 -33.64
N VAL A 729 -20.04 9.20 -34.60
CA VAL A 729 -21.27 9.89 -35.03
C VAL A 729 -22.46 9.38 -34.25
N ASN A 730 -22.66 8.06 -34.29
CA ASN A 730 -23.78 7.37 -33.67
C ASN A 730 -23.40 5.89 -33.41
N TYR A 731 -24.38 5.08 -33.11
CA TYR A 731 -24.21 3.65 -32.84
C TYR A 731 -24.93 2.80 -33.88
N PHE A 732 -24.41 1.57 -34.09
CA PHE A 732 -25.11 0.53 -34.82
C PHE A 732 -25.12 -0.75 -33.96
N SER A 733 -26.11 -1.60 -34.18
CA SER A 733 -26.29 -2.80 -33.38
C SER A 733 -25.89 -4.05 -34.15
N VAL A 734 -25.05 -4.88 -33.55
CA VAL A 734 -24.68 -6.22 -34.05
C VAL A 734 -24.89 -7.24 -32.96
N ALA A 735 -25.72 -8.25 -33.23
CA ALA A 735 -26.00 -9.35 -32.28
C ALA A 735 -26.38 -8.84 -30.86
N GLY A 736 -27.24 -7.82 -30.78
CA GLY A 736 -27.76 -7.28 -29.53
C GLY A 736 -26.80 -6.36 -28.76
N ARG A 737 -25.68 -5.95 -29.38
CA ARG A 737 -24.76 -4.96 -28.78
C ARG A 737 -24.57 -3.74 -29.68
N SER A 738 -24.42 -2.57 -29.04
CA SER A 738 -24.21 -1.30 -29.74
C SER A 738 -22.73 -1.03 -29.89
N TYR A 739 -22.32 -0.65 -31.10
CA TYR A 739 -20.93 -0.29 -31.45
C TYR A 739 -20.93 1.07 -32.11
N ARG A 740 -19.83 1.79 -32.03
CA ARG A 740 -19.69 3.14 -32.57
C ARG A 740 -19.49 3.14 -34.07
N VAL A 741 -20.02 4.17 -34.73
CA VAL A 741 -19.78 4.49 -36.15
C VAL A 741 -18.80 5.64 -36.21
N ILE A 742 -17.63 5.44 -36.84
CA ILE A 742 -16.52 6.41 -36.82
C ILE A 742 -16.04 6.66 -38.25
N PRO A 743 -16.41 7.82 -38.85
CA PRO A 743 -15.77 8.28 -40.08
C PRO A 743 -14.41 8.89 -39.76
N GLN A 744 -13.43 8.65 -40.63
CA GLN A 744 -12.13 9.27 -40.58
C GLN A 744 -11.39 9.09 -41.89
N VAL A 745 -10.55 10.04 -42.26
CA VAL A 745 -9.71 9.94 -43.46
C VAL A 745 -8.71 8.78 -43.31
N LYS A 746 -8.39 8.11 -44.41
CA LYS A 746 -7.42 7.02 -44.46
C LYS A 746 -6.06 7.45 -43.85
N GLN A 747 -5.36 6.53 -43.18
CA GLN A 747 -4.07 6.83 -42.60
C GLN A 747 -3.04 7.32 -43.62
N VAL A 748 -3.03 6.79 -44.83
CA VAL A 748 -2.12 7.18 -45.90
C VAL A 748 -2.28 8.65 -46.34
N ASP A 749 -3.45 9.23 -46.11
CA ASP A 749 -3.76 10.61 -46.44
C ASP A 749 -3.51 11.60 -45.29
N ARG A 750 -2.96 11.15 -44.16
CA ARG A 750 -2.64 11.93 -42.98
C ARG A 750 -1.30 11.51 -42.34
N LEU A 751 -0.31 11.16 -43.17
CA LEU A 751 1.02 10.75 -42.70
C LEU A 751 1.86 11.94 -42.24
N ASN A 752 1.59 13.12 -42.82
CA ASN A 752 2.27 14.37 -42.47
C ASN A 752 1.30 15.55 -42.49
N PRO A 753 1.63 16.68 -41.84
CA PRO A 753 0.74 17.84 -41.75
C PRO A 753 0.43 18.50 -43.07
N ASP A 754 1.38 18.49 -44.05
CA ASP A 754 1.17 19.13 -45.37
C ASP A 754 0.03 18.49 -46.17
N GLN A 755 -0.19 17.18 -45.97
CA GLN A 755 -1.31 16.48 -46.59
C GLN A 755 -2.68 17.02 -46.17
N ILE A 756 -2.76 17.66 -44.97
CA ILE A 756 -4.02 18.26 -44.48
C ILE A 756 -4.42 19.47 -45.33
N LEU A 757 -3.45 20.20 -45.86
CA LEU A 757 -3.68 21.33 -46.74
C LEU A 757 -4.27 20.91 -48.10
N ASP A 758 -4.18 19.64 -48.48
CA ASP A 758 -4.74 19.06 -49.69
C ASP A 758 -6.20 18.61 -49.53
N TYR A 759 -6.75 18.70 -48.32
CA TYR A 759 -8.15 18.32 -48.07
C TYR A 759 -9.09 19.33 -48.71
N TYR A 760 -10.23 18.84 -49.20
CA TYR A 760 -11.24 19.66 -49.81
C TYR A 760 -12.38 19.97 -48.84
N ILE A 761 -12.72 21.23 -48.74
CA ILE A 761 -13.81 21.72 -47.92
C ILE A 761 -14.88 22.21 -48.91
N ARG A 762 -16.12 21.81 -48.71
CA ARG A 762 -17.23 22.19 -49.54
C ARG A 762 -17.77 23.57 -49.14
N THR A 763 -17.89 24.48 -50.11
CA THR A 763 -18.52 25.78 -49.88
C THR A 763 -20.05 25.67 -49.91
N PRO A 764 -20.80 26.65 -49.37
CA PRO A 764 -22.25 26.71 -49.51
C PRO A 764 -22.77 26.75 -50.95
N SER A 765 -21.93 27.27 -51.89
CA SER A 765 -22.22 27.24 -53.31
C SER A 765 -22.03 25.88 -53.99
N GLY A 766 -21.53 24.89 -53.28
CA GLY A 766 -21.24 23.52 -53.77
C GLY A 766 -19.84 23.34 -54.35
N ALA A 767 -19.02 24.37 -54.43
CA ALA A 767 -17.64 24.25 -54.92
C ALA A 767 -16.73 23.59 -53.91
N MET A 768 -15.77 22.74 -54.33
CA MET A 768 -14.75 22.11 -53.49
C MET A 768 -13.50 22.97 -53.48
N VAL A 769 -13.08 23.45 -52.34
CA VAL A 769 -11.92 24.32 -52.13
C VAL A 769 -10.88 23.59 -51.29
N GLN A 770 -9.62 23.56 -51.75
CA GLN A 770 -8.54 22.95 -50.93
C GLN A 770 -8.28 23.80 -49.70
N ALA A 771 -7.97 23.14 -48.57
CA ALA A 771 -7.67 23.80 -47.31
C ALA A 771 -6.48 24.77 -47.43
N ARG A 772 -5.49 24.53 -48.31
CA ARG A 772 -4.37 25.43 -48.55
C ARG A 772 -4.77 26.83 -49.05
N THR A 773 -5.97 26.95 -49.63
CA THR A 773 -6.51 28.22 -50.09
C THR A 773 -6.88 29.14 -48.95
N ILE A 774 -7.31 28.59 -47.84
CA ILE A 774 -7.87 29.29 -46.69
C ILE A 774 -7.04 29.08 -45.39
N ALA A 775 -5.99 28.26 -45.42
CA ALA A 775 -5.21 27.97 -44.25
C ALA A 775 -3.72 27.82 -44.54
N THR A 776 -2.91 28.12 -43.58
CA THR A 776 -1.44 27.86 -43.53
C THR A 776 -1.09 27.11 -42.29
N ILE A 777 0.04 26.34 -42.33
CA ILE A 777 0.52 25.59 -41.17
C ILE A 777 1.68 26.38 -40.56
N LYS A 778 1.62 26.57 -39.22
CA LYS A 778 2.73 27.04 -38.40
C LYS A 778 3.06 26.04 -37.35
N GLN A 779 4.34 25.68 -37.26
CA GLN A 779 4.83 24.78 -36.21
C GLN A 779 5.16 25.55 -34.94
N ARG A 780 4.73 25.02 -33.83
CA ARG A 780 5.11 25.49 -32.47
C ARG A 780 5.49 24.30 -31.58
N VAL A 781 6.20 24.59 -30.51
CA VAL A 781 6.50 23.60 -29.47
C VAL A 781 5.61 23.87 -28.26
N VAL A 782 4.94 22.83 -27.78
CA VAL A 782 3.95 22.92 -26.69
C VAL A 782 4.25 21.90 -25.59
N PRO A 783 3.67 22.07 -24.40
CA PRO A 783 3.71 21.06 -23.38
C PRO A 783 3.06 19.75 -23.85
N GLN A 784 3.64 18.60 -23.44
CA GLN A 784 3.05 17.29 -23.70
C GLN A 784 1.70 17.13 -22.96
N SER A 785 1.65 17.62 -21.72
CA SER A 785 0.47 17.69 -20.86
C SER A 785 0.46 19.01 -20.10
N ILE A 786 -0.72 19.44 -19.70
CA ILE A 786 -0.95 20.55 -18.78
C ILE A 786 -1.46 19.92 -17.47
N ASN A 787 -0.67 20.12 -16.42
CA ASN A 787 -0.92 19.51 -15.12
C ASN A 787 -1.23 20.59 -14.09
N HIS A 788 -2.25 20.35 -13.27
CA HIS A 788 -2.54 21.14 -12.08
C HIS A 788 -2.42 20.29 -10.82
N PHE A 789 -2.00 20.92 -9.75
CA PHE A 789 -2.06 20.38 -8.41
C PHE A 789 -2.67 21.42 -7.48
N GLN A 790 -3.76 21.06 -6.78
CA GLN A 790 -4.54 22.01 -5.98
C GLN A 790 -4.94 23.28 -6.79
N GLN A 791 -5.36 23.06 -8.04
CA GLN A 791 -5.76 24.11 -8.99
C GLN A 791 -4.63 25.10 -9.42
N LEU A 792 -3.38 24.84 -9.06
CA LEU A 792 -2.22 25.61 -9.50
C LEU A 792 -1.49 24.89 -10.62
N ASN A 793 -0.85 25.64 -11.49
CA ASN A 793 0.05 25.09 -12.49
C ASN A 793 1.15 24.29 -11.80
N SER A 794 1.37 23.05 -12.19
CA SER A 794 2.28 22.16 -11.50
C SER A 794 3.23 21.40 -12.42
N ALA A 795 4.39 21.08 -11.88
CA ALA A 795 5.35 20.15 -12.45
C ALA A 795 5.73 19.13 -11.35
N THR A 796 5.51 17.85 -11.62
CA THR A 796 5.87 16.77 -10.68
C THR A 796 7.19 16.15 -11.10
N ILE A 797 8.18 16.22 -10.22
CA ILE A 797 9.44 15.52 -10.37
C ILE A 797 9.31 14.18 -9.65
N SER A 798 9.39 13.10 -10.42
CA SER A 798 9.24 11.74 -9.92
C SER A 798 10.54 10.96 -10.12
N GLY A 799 10.89 10.09 -9.16
CA GLY A 799 12.13 9.34 -9.24
C GLY A 799 12.19 8.09 -8.37
N VAL A 800 13.25 7.35 -8.60
CA VAL A 800 13.66 6.17 -7.81
C VAL A 800 15.00 6.48 -7.18
N SER A 801 15.07 6.46 -5.85
CA SER A 801 16.29 6.75 -5.08
C SER A 801 17.33 5.66 -5.19
N THR A 802 18.60 6.01 -4.98
CA THR A 802 19.66 5.02 -4.72
C THR A 802 19.56 4.53 -3.27
N PRO A 803 20.08 3.34 -2.94
CA PRO A 803 20.01 2.78 -1.57
C PRO A 803 20.88 3.55 -0.56
N PHE A 804 21.68 4.51 -1.02
CA PHE A 804 22.62 5.26 -0.16
C PHE A 804 22.01 6.48 0.53
N ILE A 805 20.81 6.90 0.10
CA ILE A 805 20.13 8.07 0.65
C ILE A 805 18.75 7.66 1.19
N SER A 806 18.38 8.18 2.37
CA SER A 806 17.05 7.96 2.93
C SER A 806 15.99 8.81 2.22
N GLN A 807 14.73 8.39 2.33
CA GLN A 807 13.60 9.17 1.78
C GLN A 807 13.55 10.58 2.40
N ALA A 808 13.77 10.70 3.71
CA ALA A 808 13.78 11.99 4.40
C ALA A 808 14.86 12.93 3.85
N ASP A 809 16.11 12.44 3.75
CA ASP A 809 17.23 13.25 3.26
C ASP A 809 17.05 13.65 1.80
N LEU A 810 16.46 12.77 1.01
CA LEU A 810 16.19 13.02 -0.40
C LEU A 810 15.12 14.10 -0.59
N LEU A 811 14.03 14.05 0.17
CA LEU A 811 12.98 15.10 0.11
C LEU A 811 13.49 16.44 0.62
N GLU A 812 14.35 16.45 1.64
CA GLU A 812 15.00 17.66 2.12
C GLU A 812 15.98 18.22 1.09
N PHE A 813 16.77 17.36 0.43
CA PHE A 813 17.63 17.76 -0.70
C PHE A 813 16.80 18.42 -1.81
N MET A 814 15.66 17.84 -2.19
CA MET A 814 14.78 18.42 -3.21
C MET A 814 14.21 19.77 -2.77
N ARG A 815 13.84 19.91 -1.50
CA ARG A 815 13.32 21.15 -0.92
C ARG A 815 14.38 22.27 -0.93
N GLN A 816 15.61 21.94 -0.54
CA GLN A 816 16.72 22.88 -0.57
C GLN A 816 17.07 23.28 -2.02
N THR A 817 17.10 22.31 -2.92
CA THR A 817 17.35 22.54 -4.35
C THR A 817 16.33 23.51 -4.95
N LEU A 818 15.03 23.33 -4.64
CA LEU A 818 14.01 24.27 -5.11
C LEU A 818 14.20 25.67 -4.56
N LYS A 819 14.49 25.81 -3.26
CA LYS A 819 14.76 27.12 -2.63
C LYS A 819 15.93 27.86 -3.24
N GLU A 820 16.97 27.17 -3.71
CA GLU A 820 18.13 27.74 -4.34
C GLU A 820 17.85 28.20 -5.79
N VAL A 821 16.96 27.53 -6.49
CA VAL A 821 16.73 27.71 -7.93
C VAL A 821 15.51 28.58 -8.19
N ALA A 822 14.44 28.41 -7.42
CA ALA A 822 13.17 29.05 -7.70
C ALA A 822 13.10 30.49 -7.19
N PRO A 823 12.58 31.42 -8.00
CA PRO A 823 12.23 32.76 -7.52
C PRO A 823 11.01 32.72 -6.58
N ASN A 824 10.63 33.88 -6.03
CA ASN A 824 9.41 34.00 -5.23
C ASN A 824 8.16 33.62 -6.04
N GLY A 825 7.18 33.02 -5.42
CA GLY A 825 5.92 32.57 -6.07
C GLY A 825 5.88 31.10 -6.46
N TYR A 826 6.93 30.35 -6.12
CA TYR A 826 6.97 28.89 -6.24
C TYR A 826 6.84 28.23 -4.88
N SER A 827 6.06 27.17 -4.82
CA SER A 827 5.89 26.35 -3.63
C SER A 827 6.15 24.88 -3.95
N MET A 828 6.51 24.13 -2.92
CA MET A 828 6.69 22.68 -3.02
C MET A 828 5.59 21.96 -2.25
N ASP A 829 5.01 20.97 -2.89
CA ASP A 829 4.12 19.99 -2.26
C ASP A 829 4.59 18.58 -2.63
N TYR A 830 3.89 17.58 -2.16
CA TYR A 830 4.24 16.18 -2.32
C TYR A 830 3.04 15.39 -2.86
N ALA A 831 3.31 14.34 -3.62
CA ALA A 831 2.30 13.41 -4.09
C ALA A 831 2.72 11.96 -3.75
N GLY A 832 1.80 11.02 -3.88
CA GLY A 832 2.06 9.60 -3.71
C GLY A 832 2.78 9.21 -2.41
N PRO A 833 3.80 8.32 -2.47
CA PRO A 833 4.54 7.86 -1.29
C PRO A 833 5.24 8.98 -0.51
N SER A 834 5.71 10.05 -1.21
CA SER A 834 6.36 11.19 -0.57
C SER A 834 5.38 12.00 0.29
N ARG A 835 4.13 12.22 -0.17
CA ARG A 835 3.09 12.89 0.62
C ARG A 835 2.74 12.07 1.86
N GLN A 836 2.58 10.77 1.69
CA GLN A 836 2.29 9.84 2.78
C GLN A 836 3.40 9.87 3.85
N PHE A 837 4.67 9.82 3.44
CA PHE A 837 5.80 9.96 4.34
C PHE A 837 5.76 11.29 5.12
N MET A 838 5.52 12.41 4.45
CA MET A 838 5.47 13.72 5.10
C MET A 838 4.30 13.85 6.07
N ALA A 839 3.15 13.26 5.77
CA ALA A 839 2.00 13.24 6.66
C ALA A 839 2.23 12.43 7.94
N GLU A 840 2.99 11.32 7.85
CA GLU A 840 3.25 10.41 8.96
C GLU A 840 4.49 10.79 9.80
N SER A 841 5.44 11.55 9.26
CA SER A 841 6.75 11.82 9.89
C SER A 841 6.69 12.59 11.19
N GLY A 842 5.63 13.33 11.47
CA GLY A 842 5.49 14.13 12.71
C GLY A 842 4.82 13.42 13.90
N GLY A 843 4.11 12.32 13.66
CA GLY A 843 3.24 11.69 14.67
C GLY A 843 3.97 10.86 15.72
N PHE A 844 5.11 10.28 15.39
CA PHE A 844 5.80 9.31 16.24
C PHE A 844 6.29 9.87 17.59
N LEU A 845 6.93 11.03 17.59
CA LEU A 845 7.44 11.64 18.84
C LEU A 845 6.31 11.99 19.80
N VAL A 846 5.16 12.42 19.28
CA VAL A 846 3.97 12.70 20.07
C VAL A 846 3.42 11.41 20.68
N THR A 847 3.30 10.36 19.90
CA THR A 847 2.86 9.02 20.35
C THR A 847 3.80 8.48 21.44
N MET A 848 5.11 8.58 21.24
CA MET A 848 6.13 8.14 22.20
C MET A 848 6.04 8.93 23.52
N PHE A 849 5.86 10.25 23.45
CA PHE A 849 5.68 11.08 24.62
C PHE A 849 4.44 10.65 25.43
N PHE A 850 3.29 10.47 24.75
CA PHE A 850 2.07 10.02 25.43
C PHE A 850 2.20 8.60 25.98
N ALA A 851 2.92 7.70 25.29
CA ALA A 851 3.19 6.35 25.80
C ALA A 851 3.98 6.39 27.11
N ILE A 852 5.06 7.17 27.17
CA ILE A 852 5.87 7.36 28.38
C ILE A 852 5.01 7.99 29.50
N LEU A 853 4.22 9.00 29.17
CA LEU A 853 3.34 9.68 30.14
C LEU A 853 2.29 8.74 30.74
N ILE A 854 1.61 7.96 29.90
CA ILE A 854 0.59 7.01 30.38
C ILE A 854 1.21 5.91 31.22
N VAL A 855 2.34 5.35 30.81
CA VAL A 855 3.08 4.37 31.62
C VAL A 855 3.50 4.97 32.97
N PHE A 856 4.01 6.19 32.95
CA PHE A 856 4.36 6.89 34.19
C PHE A 856 3.14 7.03 35.12
N LEU A 857 1.99 7.46 34.61
CA LEU A 857 0.78 7.63 35.39
C LEU A 857 0.24 6.29 35.94
N VAL A 858 0.26 5.23 35.13
CA VAL A 858 -0.16 3.89 35.55
C VAL A 858 0.76 3.37 36.66
N LEU A 859 2.06 3.50 36.49
CA LEU A 859 3.04 3.11 37.53
C LEU A 859 2.90 3.96 38.79
N ALA A 860 2.67 5.28 38.66
CA ALA A 860 2.48 6.16 39.82
C ALA A 860 1.25 5.76 40.63
N ALA A 861 0.15 5.40 39.97
CA ALA A 861 -1.05 4.90 40.63
C ALA A 861 -0.81 3.50 41.26
N GLN A 862 -0.01 2.64 40.62
CA GLN A 862 0.32 1.30 41.10
C GLN A 862 1.18 1.31 42.36
N PHE A 863 2.26 2.13 42.32
CA PHE A 863 3.24 2.20 43.42
C PHE A 863 2.88 3.24 44.49
N GLU A 864 1.77 3.96 44.30
CA GLU A 864 1.41 5.11 45.19
C GLU A 864 2.59 6.08 45.39
N SER A 865 3.42 6.24 44.33
CA SER A 865 4.69 6.99 44.39
C SER A 865 4.95 7.65 43.04
N PHE A 866 5.44 8.89 43.04
CA PHE A 866 5.94 9.54 41.81
C PHE A 866 7.43 9.30 41.56
N ARG A 867 8.17 8.71 42.53
CA ARG A 867 9.60 8.47 42.46
C ARG A 867 9.91 7.12 41.83
N ASP A 868 9.19 6.08 42.22
CA ASP A 868 9.44 4.72 41.73
C ASP A 868 9.21 4.57 40.24
N PRO A 869 8.15 5.18 39.61
CA PRO A 869 8.03 5.20 38.16
C PRO A 869 9.20 5.84 37.42
N ILE A 870 9.83 6.89 37.97
CA ILE A 870 11.00 7.52 37.37
C ILE A 870 12.17 6.53 37.36
N VAL A 871 12.38 5.81 38.47
CA VAL A 871 13.42 4.78 38.57
C VAL A 871 13.23 3.66 37.54
N ILE A 872 11.99 3.21 37.37
CA ILE A 872 11.65 2.15 36.40
C ILE A 872 11.84 2.63 34.97
N LEU A 873 11.36 3.83 34.65
CA LEU A 873 11.40 4.39 33.29
C LEU A 873 12.80 4.78 32.80
N VAL A 874 13.79 4.86 33.68
CA VAL A 874 15.19 5.05 33.26
C VAL A 874 15.69 3.91 32.38
N SER A 875 15.09 2.71 32.50
CA SER A 875 15.41 1.57 31.62
C SER A 875 15.04 1.84 30.15
N VAL A 876 14.01 2.68 29.87
CA VAL A 876 13.53 2.95 28.52
C VAL A 876 14.57 3.63 27.64
N PRO A 877 15.21 4.75 27.99
CA PRO A 877 16.27 5.35 27.18
C PRO A 877 17.44 4.40 26.91
N LEU A 878 17.75 3.51 27.85
CA LEU A 878 18.83 2.54 27.69
C LEU A 878 18.55 1.52 26.60
N ALA A 879 17.31 1.04 26.55
CA ALA A 879 16.86 0.13 25.50
C ALA A 879 16.74 0.83 24.15
N LEU A 880 16.21 2.07 24.12
CA LEU A 880 16.14 2.88 22.90
C LEU A 880 17.54 3.15 22.33
N PHE A 881 18.53 3.43 23.18
CA PHE A 881 19.92 3.61 22.77
C PHE A 881 20.45 2.35 22.06
N GLY A 882 20.20 1.16 22.64
CA GLY A 882 20.59 -0.12 22.06
C GLY A 882 19.99 -0.36 20.67
N ALA A 883 18.71 -0.05 20.49
CA ALA A 883 18.02 -0.19 19.19
C ALA A 883 18.52 0.84 18.16
N LEU A 884 18.65 2.10 18.55
CA LEU A 884 19.05 3.20 17.67
C LEU A 884 20.49 3.08 17.15
N ILE A 885 21.40 2.47 17.89
CA ILE A 885 22.76 2.16 17.41
C ILE A 885 22.67 1.31 16.14
N PHE A 886 21.89 0.23 16.14
CA PHE A 886 21.80 -0.69 15.00
C PHE A 886 21.03 -0.07 13.82
N ILE A 887 20.08 0.81 14.09
CA ILE A 887 19.45 1.62 13.03
C ILE A 887 20.51 2.52 12.35
N ASN A 888 21.35 3.21 13.13
CA ASN A 888 22.39 4.08 12.59
C ASN A 888 23.55 3.31 11.91
N LEU A 889 23.82 2.08 12.33
CA LEU A 889 24.78 1.21 11.65
C LEU A 889 24.27 0.68 10.29
N GLY A 890 22.99 0.95 9.94
CA GLY A 890 22.43 0.61 8.64
C GLY A 890 21.82 -0.78 8.54
N PHE A 891 21.57 -1.48 9.66
CA PHE A 891 20.87 -2.76 9.66
C PHE A 891 19.38 -2.61 9.32
N THR A 892 18.80 -1.46 9.62
CA THR A 892 17.45 -1.05 9.26
C THR A 892 17.36 0.47 9.25
N THR A 893 16.19 1.01 8.90
CA THR A 893 15.89 2.44 8.89
C THR A 893 14.90 2.81 9.99
N LEU A 894 14.75 4.10 10.26
CA LEU A 894 13.64 4.60 11.07
C LEU A 894 12.37 4.64 10.20
N ASN A 895 11.48 3.68 10.38
CA ASN A 895 10.27 3.49 9.59
C ASN A 895 9.10 3.09 10.50
N VAL A 896 7.89 2.94 9.95
CA VAL A 896 6.69 2.64 10.76
C VAL A 896 6.84 1.36 11.59
N TYR A 897 7.52 0.32 11.08
CA TYR A 897 7.76 -0.94 11.81
C TYR A 897 8.74 -0.74 12.97
N THR A 898 9.84 -0.03 12.72
CA THR A 898 10.84 0.25 13.77
C THR A 898 10.29 1.20 14.82
N GLN A 899 9.47 2.18 14.44
CA GLN A 899 8.80 3.10 15.37
C GLN A 899 7.87 2.35 16.33
N VAL A 900 7.04 1.46 15.81
CA VAL A 900 6.17 0.61 16.63
C VAL A 900 6.98 -0.38 17.46
N GLY A 901 8.08 -0.91 16.91
CA GLY A 901 9.06 -1.71 17.65
C GLY A 901 9.67 -0.96 18.84
N LEU A 902 10.04 0.33 18.67
CA LEU A 902 10.55 1.18 19.75
C LEU A 902 9.50 1.43 20.85
N VAL A 903 8.25 1.65 20.49
CA VAL A 903 7.15 1.77 21.47
C VAL A 903 6.93 0.43 22.21
N THR A 904 6.92 -0.68 21.48
CA THR A 904 6.81 -2.03 22.09
C THR A 904 7.97 -2.29 23.07
N LEU A 905 9.19 -1.94 22.68
CA LEU A 905 10.39 -2.09 23.50
C LEU A 905 10.29 -1.34 24.84
N MET A 906 9.64 -0.16 24.86
CA MET A 906 9.41 0.59 26.12
C MET A 906 8.59 -0.24 27.14
N GLY A 907 7.56 -0.91 26.67
CA GLY A 907 6.75 -1.80 27.53
C GLY A 907 7.53 -3.01 28.03
N LEU A 908 8.29 -3.64 27.12
CA LEU A 908 9.10 -4.83 27.42
C LEU A 908 10.15 -4.58 28.49
N ILE A 909 10.93 -3.52 28.32
CA ILE A 909 12.04 -3.23 29.22
C ILE A 909 11.57 -2.71 30.59
N SER A 910 10.44 -2.00 30.66
CA SER A 910 9.88 -1.48 31.92
C SER A 910 9.55 -2.60 32.90
N LYS A 911 9.21 -3.78 32.40
CA LYS A 911 8.90 -4.98 33.21
C LYS A 911 10.06 -5.39 34.12
N HIS A 912 11.31 -5.31 33.64
CA HIS A 912 12.50 -5.61 34.44
C HIS A 912 12.66 -4.64 35.61
N GLY A 913 12.42 -3.34 35.36
CA GLY A 913 12.44 -2.32 36.39
C GLY A 913 11.37 -2.54 37.45
N ILE A 914 10.13 -2.88 37.02
CA ILE A 914 9.00 -3.17 37.94
C ILE A 914 9.36 -4.30 38.90
N LEU A 915 9.86 -5.44 38.39
CA LEU A 915 10.23 -6.61 39.20
C LEU A 915 11.31 -6.30 40.24
N ILE A 916 12.30 -5.49 39.87
CA ILE A 916 13.40 -5.12 40.78
C ILE A 916 12.90 -4.17 41.86
N VAL A 917 12.20 -3.10 41.47
CA VAL A 917 11.75 -2.03 42.38
C VAL A 917 10.69 -2.52 43.35
N GLU A 918 9.72 -3.29 42.90
CA GLU A 918 8.67 -3.85 43.74
C GLU A 918 9.23 -4.75 44.81
N PHE A 919 10.09 -5.68 44.45
CA PHE A 919 10.72 -6.57 45.41
C PHE A 919 11.68 -5.85 46.37
N ALA A 920 12.35 -4.79 45.89
CA ALA A 920 13.16 -3.94 46.76
C ALA A 920 12.32 -3.16 47.79
N ASN A 921 11.12 -2.69 47.40
CA ASN A 921 10.18 -2.03 48.30
C ASN A 921 9.66 -3.01 49.37
N GLU A 922 9.28 -4.23 48.95
CA GLU A 922 8.86 -5.29 49.92
C GLU A 922 9.96 -5.60 50.95
N LEU A 923 11.22 -5.71 50.50
CA LEU A 923 12.37 -5.94 51.40
C LEU A 923 12.63 -4.77 52.37
N GLN A 924 12.41 -3.52 51.92
CA GLN A 924 12.48 -2.35 52.81
C GLN A 924 11.35 -2.39 53.84
N GLU A 925 10.13 -2.73 53.46
CA GLU A 925 9.01 -2.89 54.37
C GLU A 925 9.21 -4.03 55.39
N ALA A 926 9.99 -5.08 55.01
CA ALA A 926 10.41 -6.15 55.87
C ALA A 926 11.59 -5.77 56.84
N GLY A 927 12.13 -4.52 56.74
CA GLY A 927 13.14 -3.97 57.66
C GLY A 927 14.58 -3.96 57.13
N ARG A 928 14.81 -4.27 55.83
CA ARG A 928 16.12 -4.19 55.19
C ARG A 928 16.53 -2.75 54.95
N SER A 929 17.83 -2.43 54.97
CA SER A 929 18.33 -1.13 54.53
C SER A 929 18.10 -0.92 53.04
N LYS A 930 17.98 0.31 52.57
CA LYS A 930 17.73 0.63 51.13
C LYS A 930 18.80 0.03 50.21
N LEU A 931 20.08 0.04 50.65
CA LEU A 931 21.18 -0.56 49.85
C LEU A 931 21.08 -2.08 49.81
N ASP A 932 20.87 -2.72 51.01
CA ASP A 932 20.78 -4.17 51.04
C ASP A 932 19.53 -4.68 50.37
N ALA A 933 18.40 -3.98 50.49
CA ALA A 933 17.14 -4.29 49.81
C ALA A 933 17.32 -4.29 48.29
N ILE A 934 17.91 -3.29 47.68
CA ILE A 934 18.10 -3.22 46.22
C ILE A 934 19.12 -4.23 45.71
N VAL A 935 20.22 -4.47 46.45
CA VAL A 935 21.22 -5.49 46.06
C VAL A 935 20.61 -6.89 46.14
N GLU A 936 19.88 -7.21 47.23
CA GLU A 936 19.19 -8.48 47.39
C GLU A 936 18.09 -8.67 46.32
N ALA A 937 17.27 -7.65 46.11
CA ALA A 937 16.21 -7.68 45.09
C ALA A 937 16.76 -7.93 43.68
N SER A 938 17.80 -7.17 43.30
CA SER A 938 18.42 -7.33 41.99
C SER A 938 19.08 -8.69 41.80
N SER A 939 19.66 -9.22 42.86
CA SER A 939 20.33 -10.53 42.85
C SER A 939 19.31 -11.67 42.74
N VAL A 940 18.23 -11.64 43.50
CA VAL A 940 17.19 -12.67 43.49
C VAL A 940 16.42 -12.67 42.14
N ARG A 941 16.19 -11.48 41.58
CA ARG A 941 15.48 -11.31 40.29
C ARG A 941 16.38 -11.50 39.07
N LEU A 942 17.69 -11.70 39.25
CA LEU A 942 18.62 -11.85 38.12
C LEU A 942 18.28 -13.05 37.24
N ARG A 943 18.03 -14.22 37.84
CA ARG A 943 17.71 -15.43 37.06
C ARG A 943 16.42 -15.31 36.25
N PRO A 944 15.26 -14.87 36.81
CA PRO A 944 14.06 -14.57 36.05
C PRO A 944 14.29 -13.60 34.91
N ILE A 945 14.94 -12.46 35.19
CA ILE A 945 15.20 -11.44 34.18
C ILE A 945 16.04 -11.97 33.01
N LEU A 946 17.14 -12.71 33.32
CA LEU A 946 17.99 -13.28 32.26
C LEU A 946 17.25 -14.36 31.46
N MET A 947 16.43 -15.19 32.11
CA MET A 947 15.66 -16.25 31.45
C MET A 947 14.59 -15.67 30.54
N THR A 948 13.82 -14.70 31.00
CA THR A 948 12.77 -14.04 30.20
C THR A 948 13.35 -13.21 29.08
N THR A 949 14.47 -12.49 29.33
CA THR A 949 15.18 -11.76 28.26
C THR A 949 15.70 -12.72 27.20
N ALA A 950 16.33 -13.82 27.59
CA ALA A 950 16.83 -14.83 26.64
C ALA A 950 15.67 -15.43 25.82
N ALA A 951 14.54 -15.75 26.46
CA ALA A 951 13.36 -16.25 25.78
C ALA A 951 12.79 -15.23 24.77
N MET A 952 12.69 -13.95 25.15
CA MET A 952 12.20 -12.89 24.26
C MET A 952 13.20 -12.60 23.11
N VAL A 953 14.48 -12.43 23.42
CA VAL A 953 15.53 -12.10 22.44
C VAL A 953 15.69 -13.23 21.42
N LEU A 954 15.80 -14.48 21.90
CA LEU A 954 15.93 -15.63 21.00
C LEU A 954 14.59 -15.98 20.33
N GLY A 955 13.47 -15.68 20.96
CA GLY A 955 12.13 -15.83 20.36
C GLY A 955 11.89 -14.90 19.17
N VAL A 956 12.48 -13.71 19.13
CA VAL A 956 12.43 -12.81 17.98
C VAL A 956 13.55 -13.03 16.96
N LEU A 957 14.49 -13.93 17.22
CA LEU A 957 15.58 -14.23 16.29
C LEU A 957 15.10 -14.65 14.89
N PRO A 958 14.04 -15.47 14.72
CA PRO A 958 13.50 -15.80 13.40
C PRO A 958 13.04 -14.56 12.62
N LEU A 959 12.57 -13.49 13.30
CA LEU A 959 12.24 -12.22 12.64
C LEU A 959 13.49 -11.51 12.13
N VAL A 960 14.59 -11.52 12.91
CA VAL A 960 15.84 -10.86 12.53
C VAL A 960 16.47 -11.48 11.27
N ILE A 961 16.39 -12.80 11.15
CA ILE A 961 16.93 -13.56 10.01
C ILE A 961 15.88 -13.89 8.94
N ALA A 962 14.67 -13.31 9.05
CA ALA A 962 13.58 -13.58 8.12
C ALA A 962 14.01 -13.39 6.65
N SER A 963 13.54 -14.25 5.78
CA SER A 963 13.74 -14.16 4.33
C SER A 963 12.41 -14.43 3.61
N GLY A 964 12.39 -14.31 2.30
CA GLY A 964 11.18 -14.58 1.51
C GLY A 964 10.19 -13.42 1.49
N ALA A 965 8.91 -13.74 1.28
CA ALA A 965 7.85 -12.77 1.17
C ALA A 965 7.59 -12.05 2.51
N GLY A 966 7.47 -10.71 2.49
CA GLY A 966 7.19 -9.90 3.67
C GLY A 966 8.33 -9.85 4.71
N ALA A 967 9.57 -10.12 4.30
CA ALA A 967 10.71 -10.20 5.21
C ALA A 967 11.17 -8.84 5.74
N ALA A 968 11.09 -7.76 4.96
CA ALA A 968 11.71 -6.48 5.30
C ALA A 968 11.05 -5.82 6.52
N GLY A 969 9.73 -5.83 6.62
CA GLY A 969 9.00 -5.34 7.81
C GLY A 969 9.28 -6.18 9.05
N ARG A 970 9.33 -7.52 8.91
CA ARG A 970 9.66 -8.46 9.98
C ARG A 970 11.06 -8.22 10.52
N GLN A 971 12.07 -8.10 9.64
CA GLN A 971 13.45 -7.81 10.00
C GLN A 971 13.56 -6.47 10.71
N SER A 972 12.92 -5.41 10.20
CA SER A 972 12.98 -4.08 10.79
C SER A 972 12.52 -4.08 12.25
N MET A 973 11.39 -4.70 12.54
CA MET A 973 10.87 -4.80 13.90
C MET A 973 11.70 -5.76 14.77
N GLY A 974 12.10 -6.91 14.21
CA GLY A 974 12.91 -7.91 14.90
C GLY A 974 14.25 -7.36 15.39
N ILE A 975 14.96 -6.60 14.55
CA ILE A 975 16.26 -5.97 14.88
C ILE A 975 16.12 -5.00 16.06
N VAL A 976 15.10 -4.14 16.03
CA VAL A 976 14.85 -3.15 17.10
C VAL A 976 14.63 -3.84 18.45
N ILE A 977 13.79 -4.87 18.46
CA ILE A 977 13.46 -5.57 19.70
C ILE A 977 14.64 -6.43 20.18
N PHE A 978 15.28 -7.16 19.28
CA PHE A 978 16.44 -8.00 19.59
C PHE A 978 17.58 -7.17 20.20
N THR A 979 17.99 -6.09 19.53
CA THR A 979 19.13 -5.28 19.96
C THR A 979 18.78 -4.39 21.13
N GLY A 980 17.60 -3.76 21.11
CA GLY A 980 17.16 -2.89 22.20
C GLY A 980 16.95 -3.64 23.50
N LEU A 981 16.36 -4.83 23.46
CA LEU A 981 16.16 -5.63 24.66
C LEU A 981 17.48 -6.22 25.18
N SER A 982 18.37 -6.71 24.29
CA SER A 982 19.66 -7.27 24.69
C SER A 982 20.53 -6.24 25.40
N ILE A 983 20.73 -5.07 24.77
CA ILE A 983 21.56 -4.00 25.31
C ILE A 983 20.85 -3.31 26.48
N GLY A 984 19.53 -3.06 26.35
CA GLY A 984 18.74 -2.45 27.40
C GLY A 984 18.74 -3.24 28.70
N THR A 985 18.59 -4.56 28.64
CA THR A 985 18.64 -5.41 29.85
C THR A 985 20.00 -5.38 30.51
N LEU A 986 21.09 -5.43 29.72
CA LEU A 986 22.43 -5.34 30.26
C LEU A 986 22.63 -4.06 31.10
N PHE A 987 22.24 -2.92 30.57
CA PHE A 987 22.33 -1.65 31.27
C PHE A 987 21.32 -1.53 32.42
N THR A 988 20.09 -2.02 32.24
CA THR A 988 19.02 -1.95 33.25
C THR A 988 19.42 -2.64 34.57
N LEU A 989 20.13 -3.79 34.52
CA LEU A 989 20.60 -4.52 35.67
C LEU A 989 21.54 -3.72 36.58
N PHE A 990 22.19 -2.68 36.06
CA PHE A 990 23.09 -1.83 36.83
C PHE A 990 22.55 -0.42 37.08
N VAL A 991 21.85 0.15 36.09
CA VAL A 991 21.40 1.55 36.18
C VAL A 991 20.14 1.69 37.04
N VAL A 992 19.21 0.75 36.98
CA VAL A 992 17.98 0.80 37.81
C VAL A 992 18.31 0.71 39.30
N PRO A 993 19.18 -0.21 39.78
CA PRO A 993 19.59 -0.21 41.16
C PRO A 993 20.27 1.07 41.62
N ALA A 994 21.11 1.68 40.76
CA ALA A 994 21.76 2.94 41.08
C ALA A 994 20.75 4.10 41.20
N MET A 995 19.79 4.18 40.26
CA MET A 995 18.74 5.16 40.31
C MET A 995 17.77 4.98 41.49
N TYR A 996 17.54 3.72 41.87
CA TYR A 996 16.76 3.42 43.09
C TYR A 996 17.43 3.98 44.36
N LEU A 997 18.78 3.84 44.52
CA LEU A 997 19.51 4.47 45.60
C LEU A 997 19.38 5.98 45.60
N PHE A 998 19.44 6.62 44.44
CA PHE A 998 19.45 8.07 44.29
C PHE A 998 18.05 8.70 44.47
N ILE A 999 17.00 8.18 43.74
CA ILE A 999 15.70 8.79 43.69
C ILE A 999 14.64 8.02 44.49
N GLY A 1000 14.77 6.67 44.60
CA GLY A 1000 13.79 5.79 45.18
C GLY A 1000 13.32 6.22 46.56
N ALA A 1001 12.08 5.94 46.93
CA ALA A 1001 11.53 6.26 48.23
C ALA A 1001 12.17 5.41 49.34
N ASP A 1002 12.33 5.97 50.53
CA ASP A 1002 12.73 5.26 51.71
C ASP A 1002 11.51 4.78 52.49
N HIS A 1003 11.16 3.52 52.30
CA HIS A 1003 9.99 2.91 52.96
C HIS A 1003 10.23 2.54 54.43
N HIS A 1004 11.50 2.44 54.83
CA HIS A 1004 11.85 2.19 56.23
C HIS A 1004 11.45 3.32 57.16
N ALA A 1005 11.54 4.58 56.70
CA ALA A 1005 11.19 5.76 57.50
C ALA A 1005 9.65 5.98 57.61
N ARG A 1006 8.80 5.34 56.76
CA ARG A 1006 7.35 5.49 56.84
C ARG A 1006 6.73 4.72 58.00
N LYS A 1007 7.23 3.56 58.38
CA LYS A 1007 6.74 2.77 59.50
C LYS A 1007 6.98 3.46 60.87
N PHE A 1008 8.08 4.18 61.00
CA PHE A 1008 8.36 4.95 62.27
C PHE A 1008 7.58 6.25 62.42
N LYS A 1009 6.82 6.67 61.37
CA LYS A 1009 5.96 7.87 61.48
C LYS A 1009 4.47 7.56 61.67
N GLN A 1010 4.10 6.27 61.60
CA GLN A 1010 2.73 5.81 61.85
C GLN A 1010 2.57 5.07 63.22
N GLU A 1011 3.66 4.76 63.89
CA GLU A 1011 3.71 4.44 65.32
C GLU A 1011 4.06 5.71 66.16
#